data_77a4f64e8ce331f7830d1eec8fbd360c
#
_entry.id   77a4f64e8ce331f7830d1eec8fbd360c
#
_cell.length_a   1.000
_cell.length_b   1.000
_cell.length_c   1.000
_cell.angle_alpha   90.00
_cell.angle_beta   90.00
_cell.angle_gamma   90.00
#
_symmetry.space_group_name_H-M   'P 1'
#
loop_
_entity.id
_entity.type
_entity.pdbx_description
1 polymer ?
#
loop_
_entity_poly.entity_id
_entity_poly.type
_entity_poly.pdbx_seq_one_letter_code
_entity_poly.pdbx_strand_id
1 'polypeptide(L)'
;LSIQRLTAEEIKANPGGNFDISKVIQSLPGVGGGAAGGTFRNDIIIRGGAPSENVFYLDGIEVPIINHFSTQGSGGGPQGILNVSFIQDVKLSTSAFDARYDNTLSSVFQFKQKNGNANKLQGNFRVSGTEVAATLDGPLSKRTTFLASVRRSYLELLFKALDLPIRPNYWDYQFKTTTKINDKTTLTTLGLAAIDEFRLAAPKEATPEKLFAINNNPLVNQWNYTLGVSLKKLIQDGYWNLSISRNTLDNQADRYEDNEKPSNATRTYQIRSNETENKLRFDVTKNINTISLSYGIVAQYVQFDNAFFQIFRPALKDSTGKTIQDAITFNTNTGVNFLRYGGFVQLGTRLFDDRLAVSTGLRADANSFESSSQNPLDQLSPRISLSYALSNTWNFSASYGTYYRLPSYTQLAYTNNGLTNPGKYIQSNHYVAGFEYLPSSTTRFTFEGFYKGYKNYPVSVLDQISLANKGIEFGAIGNEPIQQDGTGRAYGFEFFAQQKLTEKFFGVLSYTLYWSEFSGLDKKLKPASWDNRHLISTTVGYKLPKNWELGVKFRYQGAAPYTPYNMEQSRLNFLTLGSGVFDYDQVNTLRLKAFHSGDIRLDKKWNYKKTTFDFYIDIQNFYASKSTGSPQYTFKRTDDNTRFLSTNGKPVQTNGSNAIPYLLENAEGTFIPTIGFIIEF
;
A
#
# COMPACT_ATOMS: atom_id res chain seq x y z
N LEU A 1 18.65 -14.14 1.19
CA LEU A 1 17.40 -14.27 1.97
C LEU A 1 16.76 -12.90 2.16
N SER A 2 15.48 -12.85 2.47
CA SER A 2 14.67 -11.62 2.59
C SER A 2 14.66 -10.74 1.32
N ILE A 3 15.16 -11.21 0.21
CA ILE A 3 15.09 -10.56 -1.10
C ILE A 3 14.36 -11.48 -2.07
N GLN A 4 13.25 -10.98 -2.61
CA GLN A 4 12.46 -11.69 -3.61
C GLN A 4 12.47 -10.90 -4.92
N ARG A 5 12.39 -11.61 -6.03
CA ARG A 5 12.35 -11.02 -7.36
C ARG A 5 11.25 -11.65 -8.20
N LEU A 6 10.57 -10.81 -8.97
CA LEU A 6 9.62 -11.21 -9.99
C LEU A 6 10.11 -10.71 -11.34
N THR A 7 10.08 -11.60 -12.33
CA THR A 7 10.44 -11.29 -13.72
C THR A 7 9.26 -10.69 -14.48
N ALA A 8 9.53 -10.09 -15.63
CA ALA A 8 8.49 -9.52 -16.48
C ALA A 8 7.44 -10.55 -16.91
N GLU A 9 7.84 -11.80 -17.16
CA GLU A 9 6.94 -12.88 -17.53
C GLU A 9 6.00 -13.26 -16.37
N GLU A 10 6.54 -13.44 -15.17
CA GLU A 10 5.74 -13.74 -13.96
C GLU A 10 4.75 -12.63 -13.63
N ILE A 11 5.12 -11.38 -13.91
CA ILE A 11 4.26 -10.21 -13.67
C ILE A 11 3.11 -10.17 -14.68
N LYS A 12 3.38 -10.36 -15.97
CA LYS A 12 2.38 -10.28 -17.04
C LYS A 12 1.38 -11.45 -17.02
N ALA A 13 1.84 -12.63 -16.67
CA ALA A 13 1.04 -13.85 -16.62
C ALA A 13 0.25 -14.02 -15.30
N ASN A 14 0.29 -13.05 -14.38
CA ASN A 14 -0.34 -13.17 -13.06
C ASN A 14 -1.88 -13.11 -13.17
N PRO A 15 -2.62 -14.19 -12.83
CA PRO A 15 -4.07 -14.20 -12.86
C PRO A 15 -4.69 -13.25 -11.82
N GLY A 16 -5.87 -12.70 -12.13
CA GLY A 16 -6.58 -11.78 -11.24
C GLY A 16 -5.85 -10.46 -11.00
N GLY A 17 -4.68 -10.29 -11.61
CA GLY A 17 -3.89 -9.08 -11.49
C GLY A 17 -4.47 -7.91 -12.26
N ASN A 18 -5.19 -8.16 -13.34
CA ASN A 18 -5.71 -7.15 -14.26
C ASN A 18 -4.69 -6.02 -14.55
N PHE A 19 -3.42 -6.42 -14.78
CA PHE A 19 -2.27 -5.53 -15.00
C PHE A 19 -1.96 -4.57 -13.82
N ASP A 20 -2.38 -4.92 -12.62
CA ASP A 20 -2.09 -4.20 -11.39
C ASP A 20 -0.87 -4.80 -10.68
N ILE A 21 0.22 -4.05 -10.61
CA ILE A 21 1.47 -4.52 -9.99
C ILE A 21 1.30 -4.81 -8.49
N SER A 22 0.43 -4.08 -7.80
CA SER A 22 0.20 -4.28 -6.37
C SER A 22 -0.45 -5.63 -6.07
N LYS A 23 -1.33 -6.11 -6.97
CA LYS A 23 -1.90 -7.46 -6.87
C LYS A 23 -0.90 -8.57 -7.19
N VAL A 24 0.05 -8.29 -8.08
CA VAL A 24 1.15 -9.22 -8.39
C VAL A 24 2.09 -9.38 -7.19
N ILE A 25 2.43 -8.28 -6.53
CA ILE A 25 3.30 -8.27 -5.33
C ILE A 25 2.71 -9.13 -4.21
N GLN A 26 1.39 -9.21 -4.08
CA GLN A 26 0.71 -10.02 -3.05
C GLN A 26 0.94 -11.55 -3.22
N SER A 27 1.59 -12.00 -4.28
CA SER A 27 2.04 -13.39 -4.44
C SER A 27 3.36 -13.70 -3.73
N LEU A 28 4.08 -12.68 -3.27
CA LEU A 28 5.38 -12.83 -2.61
C LEU A 28 5.23 -13.22 -1.13
N PRO A 29 6.24 -13.89 -0.52
CA PRO A 29 6.19 -14.28 0.88
C PRO A 29 6.20 -13.05 1.79
N GLY A 30 5.54 -13.17 2.93
CA GLY A 30 5.40 -12.11 3.92
C GLY A 30 4.44 -10.99 3.52
N VAL A 31 3.86 -11.04 2.31
CA VAL A 31 2.98 -9.99 1.79
C VAL A 31 1.52 -10.33 2.05
N GLY A 32 0.91 -9.61 2.99
CA GLY A 32 -0.53 -9.57 3.20
C GLY A 32 -1.20 -8.51 2.33
N GLY A 33 -2.49 -8.69 2.07
CA GLY A 33 -3.37 -7.65 1.51
C GLY A 33 -4.19 -6.96 2.59
N GLY A 34 -5.08 -6.05 2.20
CA GLY A 34 -5.90 -5.23 3.10
C GLY A 34 -6.52 -6.00 4.27
N ALA A 35 -6.62 -5.38 5.43
CA ALA A 35 -6.87 -6.03 6.70
C ALA A 35 -8.14 -6.83 6.69
N ALA A 36 -9.18 -6.59 6.30
CA ALA A 36 -10.41 -7.40 6.38
C ALA A 36 -10.67 -8.29 5.16
N GLY A 37 -9.63 -8.63 4.40
CA GLY A 37 -9.81 -9.41 3.17
C GLY A 37 -10.59 -8.65 2.09
N GLY A 38 -10.69 -7.32 2.21
CA GLY A 38 -11.36 -6.49 1.21
C GLY A 38 -10.73 -6.67 -0.16
N THR A 39 -11.55 -7.11 -1.11
CA THR A 39 -11.13 -7.39 -2.48
C THR A 39 -10.73 -6.14 -3.25
N PHE A 40 -11.08 -4.96 -2.73
CA PHE A 40 -10.97 -3.68 -3.43
C PHE A 40 -9.80 -2.80 -3.00
N ARG A 41 -8.91 -3.26 -2.11
CA ARG A 41 -7.75 -2.47 -1.69
C ARG A 41 -6.44 -3.24 -1.82
N ASN A 42 -5.40 -2.51 -2.21
CA ASN A 42 -4.02 -2.99 -2.35
C ASN A 42 -3.13 -2.51 -1.20
N ASP A 43 -3.62 -2.54 0.02
CA ASP A 43 -2.77 -2.27 1.17
C ASP A 43 -1.73 -3.39 1.30
N ILE A 44 -0.46 -3.02 1.34
CA ILE A 44 0.66 -3.98 1.36
C ILE A 44 1.19 -4.07 2.79
N ILE A 45 0.91 -5.18 3.43
CA ILE A 45 1.34 -5.50 4.80
C ILE A 45 2.53 -6.47 4.70
N ILE A 46 3.68 -6.08 5.25
CA ILE A 46 4.89 -6.89 5.16
C ILE A 46 5.34 -7.36 6.54
N ARG A 47 5.34 -8.72 6.73
CA ARG A 47 5.80 -9.32 7.98
C ARG A 47 5.18 -8.66 9.20
N GLY A 48 3.86 -8.43 9.17
CA GLY A 48 3.11 -7.82 10.25
C GLY A 48 3.40 -6.33 10.51
N GLY A 49 4.04 -5.63 9.57
CA GLY A 49 4.19 -4.17 9.63
C GLY A 49 3.11 -3.46 8.82
N ALA A 50 2.78 -2.22 9.19
CA ALA A 50 1.73 -1.42 8.57
C ALA A 50 2.01 -1.08 7.10
N PRO A 51 0.99 -0.83 6.27
CA PRO A 51 1.17 -0.40 4.88
C PRO A 51 2.01 0.87 4.73
N SER A 52 1.92 1.78 5.69
CA SER A 52 2.72 3.01 5.74
C SER A 52 4.23 2.77 5.95
N GLU A 53 4.66 1.58 6.36
CA GLU A 53 6.05 1.26 6.67
C GLU A 53 6.88 0.85 5.44
N ASN A 54 6.26 0.78 4.27
CA ASN A 54 6.90 0.40 3.01
C ASN A 54 7.40 1.62 2.24
N VAL A 55 8.45 1.46 1.45
CA VAL A 55 8.92 2.47 0.49
C VAL A 55 9.06 1.86 -0.90
N PHE A 56 8.80 2.67 -1.91
CA PHE A 56 8.76 2.26 -3.30
C PHE A 56 9.71 3.09 -4.14
N TYR A 57 10.51 2.45 -4.97
CA TYR A 57 11.46 3.08 -5.89
C TYR A 57 11.20 2.63 -7.32
N LEU A 58 11.11 3.57 -8.24
CA LEU A 58 11.03 3.34 -9.69
C LEU A 58 12.33 3.82 -10.34
N ASP A 59 13.15 2.91 -10.86
CA ASP A 59 14.49 3.20 -11.40
C ASP A 59 15.38 4.05 -10.46
N GLY A 60 15.25 3.84 -9.13
CA GLY A 60 16.02 4.56 -8.12
C GLY A 60 15.42 5.89 -7.65
N ILE A 61 14.34 6.36 -8.25
CA ILE A 61 13.53 7.48 -7.79
C ILE A 61 12.46 6.97 -6.83
N GLU A 62 12.33 7.58 -5.65
CA GLU A 62 11.28 7.24 -4.71
C GLU A 62 9.92 7.72 -5.22
N VAL A 63 8.94 6.81 -5.19
CA VAL A 63 7.55 7.03 -5.59
C VAL A 63 6.67 6.72 -4.38
N PRO A 64 6.25 7.71 -3.57
CA PRO A 64 5.48 7.46 -2.36
C PRO A 64 4.13 6.81 -2.62
N ILE A 65 3.53 7.08 -3.77
CA ILE A 65 2.18 6.65 -4.16
C ILE A 65 2.27 5.76 -5.39
N ILE A 66 1.81 4.54 -5.25
CA ILE A 66 1.77 3.53 -6.33
C ILE A 66 0.35 3.07 -6.66
N ASN A 67 -0.66 3.60 -5.98
CA ASN A 67 -2.06 3.24 -6.16
C ASN A 67 -2.94 4.48 -6.39
N HIS A 68 -4.00 4.31 -7.19
CA HIS A 68 -5.12 5.24 -7.31
C HIS A 68 -5.91 5.32 -6.00
N PHE A 69 -6.60 6.42 -5.74
CA PHE A 69 -7.38 6.68 -4.53
C PHE A 69 -6.59 6.36 -3.27
N SER A 70 -5.36 6.82 -3.25
CA SER A 70 -4.41 6.49 -2.20
C SER A 70 -4.86 7.05 -0.86
N THR A 71 -4.80 6.22 0.18
CA THR A 71 -4.95 6.71 1.55
C THR A 71 -3.69 7.47 1.94
N GLN A 72 -3.85 8.76 2.26
CA GLN A 72 -2.74 9.62 2.63
C GLN A 72 -1.97 9.05 3.82
N GLY A 73 -0.65 9.01 3.70
CA GLY A 73 0.25 8.47 4.71
C GLY A 73 0.41 6.95 4.70
N SER A 74 -0.33 6.18 3.87
CA SER A 74 -0.19 4.73 3.81
C SER A 74 0.28 4.16 2.46
N GLY A 75 0.08 4.88 1.36
CA GLY A 75 0.38 4.40 0.00
C GLY A 75 -0.55 3.30 -0.52
N GLY A 76 -1.52 2.82 0.30
CA GLY A 76 -2.54 1.85 -0.12
C GLY A 76 -3.65 2.49 -0.95
N GLY A 77 -4.33 1.70 -1.76
CA GLY A 77 -5.44 2.14 -2.62
C GLY A 77 -6.01 0.97 -3.40
N PRO A 78 -7.12 1.14 -4.14
CA PRO A 78 -7.80 0.02 -4.80
C PRO A 78 -7.14 -0.49 -6.07
N GLN A 79 -6.32 0.31 -6.77
CA GLN A 79 -5.75 -0.03 -8.08
C GLN A 79 -4.37 0.56 -8.25
N GLY A 80 -3.42 -0.23 -8.76
CA GLY A 80 -2.05 0.23 -9.02
C GLY A 80 -1.94 1.22 -10.18
N ILE A 81 -1.05 2.22 -10.04
CA ILE A 81 -0.76 3.24 -11.06
C ILE A 81 0.32 2.75 -12.04
N LEU A 82 1.29 1.96 -11.58
CA LEU A 82 2.44 1.56 -12.39
C LEU A 82 2.03 0.69 -13.58
N ASN A 83 2.47 1.05 -14.77
CA ASN A 83 2.21 0.27 -15.98
C ASN A 83 3.08 -1.00 -16.03
N VAL A 84 2.46 -2.15 -15.86
CA VAL A 84 3.11 -3.47 -15.89
C VAL A 84 3.88 -3.74 -17.19
N SER A 85 3.43 -3.19 -18.33
CA SER A 85 4.11 -3.35 -19.62
C SER A 85 5.53 -2.77 -19.66
N PHE A 86 5.84 -1.84 -18.73
CA PHE A 86 7.15 -1.21 -18.63
C PHE A 86 8.06 -1.89 -17.59
N ILE A 87 7.49 -2.64 -16.66
CA ILE A 87 8.26 -3.27 -15.59
C ILE A 87 9.04 -4.48 -16.12
N GLN A 88 10.33 -4.44 -15.94
CA GLN A 88 11.25 -5.52 -16.30
C GLN A 88 11.52 -6.46 -15.11
N ASP A 89 11.62 -5.89 -13.90
CA ASP A 89 12.00 -6.60 -12.69
C ASP A 89 11.40 -5.89 -11.47
N VAL A 90 10.93 -6.67 -10.51
CA VAL A 90 10.52 -6.19 -9.19
C VAL A 90 11.37 -6.89 -8.15
N LYS A 91 12.08 -6.10 -7.34
CA LYS A 91 12.83 -6.59 -6.18
C LYS A 91 12.16 -6.11 -4.91
N LEU A 92 11.78 -7.05 -4.08
CA LEU A 92 11.28 -6.81 -2.73
C LEU A 92 12.35 -7.19 -1.70
N SER A 93 12.67 -6.27 -0.80
CA SER A 93 13.47 -6.53 0.39
C SER A 93 12.57 -6.38 1.62
N THR A 94 12.40 -7.45 2.40
CA THR A 94 11.52 -7.47 3.59
C THR A 94 12.27 -7.32 4.92
N SER A 95 13.58 -7.35 4.86
CA SER A 95 14.54 -7.06 5.94
C SER A 95 15.94 -6.93 5.32
N ALA A 96 16.95 -6.66 6.15
CA ALA A 96 18.33 -6.47 5.69
C ALA A 96 18.46 -5.43 4.56
N PHE A 97 17.68 -4.34 4.66
CA PHE A 97 17.73 -3.26 3.68
C PHE A 97 19.12 -2.65 3.63
N ASP A 98 19.60 -2.38 2.42
CA ASP A 98 20.80 -1.60 2.18
C ASP A 98 20.74 -0.24 2.93
N ALA A 99 21.85 0.22 3.50
CA ALA A 99 21.92 1.47 4.26
C ALA A 99 21.55 2.72 3.43
N ARG A 100 21.55 2.60 2.11
CA ARG A 100 21.10 3.67 1.20
C ARG A 100 19.61 4.02 1.36
N TYR A 101 18.76 3.11 1.86
CA TYR A 101 17.30 3.33 1.98
C TYR A 101 16.95 3.90 3.35
N ASP A 102 16.29 5.05 3.31
CA ASP A 102 15.78 5.81 4.45
C ASP A 102 14.28 5.60 4.67
N ASN A 103 13.77 6.02 5.82
CA ASN A 103 12.35 6.15 6.14
C ASN A 103 11.51 4.89 5.91
N THR A 104 12.05 3.72 6.17
CA THR A 104 11.35 2.43 6.02
C THR A 104 11.46 1.59 7.27
N LEU A 105 10.37 0.89 7.65
CA LEU A 105 10.35 -0.05 8.76
C LEU A 105 10.03 -1.48 8.33
N SER A 106 9.38 -1.70 7.17
CA SER A 106 8.92 -3.03 6.79
C SER A 106 9.48 -3.54 5.48
N SER A 107 9.52 -2.73 4.44
CA SER A 107 10.05 -3.19 3.14
C SER A 107 10.57 -2.07 2.25
N VAL A 108 11.40 -2.48 1.29
CA VAL A 108 11.84 -1.67 0.16
C VAL A 108 11.46 -2.40 -1.12
N PHE A 109 10.61 -1.77 -1.92
CA PHE A 109 10.29 -2.21 -3.27
C PHE A 109 11.12 -1.43 -4.29
N GLN A 110 11.71 -2.16 -5.23
CA GLN A 110 12.45 -1.58 -6.34
C GLN A 110 11.83 -2.09 -7.64
N PHE A 111 11.21 -1.20 -8.38
CA PHE A 111 10.67 -1.45 -9.71
C PHE A 111 11.68 -0.98 -10.73
N LYS A 112 12.11 -1.87 -11.59
CA LYS A 112 12.98 -1.55 -12.71
C LYS A 112 12.18 -1.55 -14.00
N GLN A 113 12.21 -0.43 -14.71
CA GLN A 113 11.60 -0.31 -16.02
C GLN A 113 12.58 -0.75 -17.12
N LYS A 114 12.04 -1.31 -18.22
CA LYS A 114 12.81 -1.48 -19.45
C LYS A 114 13.27 -0.12 -19.98
N ASN A 115 14.23 -0.10 -20.87
CA ASN A 115 14.52 1.07 -21.69
C ASN A 115 13.72 0.99 -22.99
N GLY A 116 13.42 2.13 -23.60
CA GLY A 116 12.77 2.17 -24.91
C GLY A 116 13.62 1.47 -25.98
N ASN A 117 12.96 0.95 -27.00
CA ASN A 117 13.66 0.32 -28.13
C ASN A 117 14.53 1.35 -28.85
N ALA A 118 15.79 1.03 -29.10
CA ALA A 118 16.73 1.95 -29.74
C ALA A 118 16.60 1.97 -31.28
N ASN A 119 15.94 0.96 -31.87
CA ASN A 119 15.96 0.73 -33.32
C ASN A 119 14.64 1.05 -34.02
N LYS A 120 13.50 0.86 -33.31
CA LYS A 120 12.16 1.07 -33.91
C LYS A 120 11.16 1.55 -32.88
N LEU A 121 10.15 2.25 -33.36
CA LEU A 121 8.96 2.54 -32.58
C LEU A 121 8.16 1.24 -32.44
N GLN A 122 7.70 0.96 -31.23
CA GLN A 122 6.84 -0.17 -30.90
C GLN A 122 5.91 0.22 -29.77
N GLY A 123 4.88 -0.57 -29.56
CA GLY A 123 3.93 -0.28 -28.50
C GLY A 123 2.87 -1.33 -28.35
N ASN A 124 1.93 -1.09 -27.46
CA ASN A 124 0.72 -1.87 -27.36
C ASN A 124 -0.49 -0.99 -27.08
N PHE A 125 -1.61 -1.46 -27.55
CA PHE A 125 -2.92 -0.91 -27.27
C PHE A 125 -3.74 -2.00 -26.58
N ARG A 126 -4.28 -1.70 -25.39
CA ARG A 126 -5.06 -2.63 -24.59
C ARG A 126 -6.46 -2.06 -24.35
N VAL A 127 -7.45 -2.91 -24.56
CA VAL A 127 -8.85 -2.65 -24.20
C VAL A 127 -9.35 -3.81 -23.34
N SER A 128 -9.92 -3.52 -22.20
CA SER A 128 -10.50 -4.52 -21.29
C SER A 128 -11.90 -4.10 -20.83
N GLY A 129 -12.56 -4.95 -20.05
CA GLY A 129 -13.85 -4.64 -19.41
C GLY A 129 -13.81 -3.47 -18.42
N THR A 130 -12.63 -3.00 -18.02
CA THR A 130 -12.46 -1.99 -16.97
C THR A 130 -11.67 -0.77 -17.38
N GLU A 131 -10.83 -0.86 -18.43
CA GLU A 131 -9.91 0.21 -18.81
C GLU A 131 -9.45 0.11 -20.27
N VAL A 132 -8.97 1.24 -20.79
CA VAL A 132 -8.19 1.32 -22.01
C VAL A 132 -6.81 1.88 -21.71
N ALA A 133 -5.77 1.31 -22.33
CA ALA A 133 -4.40 1.77 -22.17
C ALA A 133 -3.67 1.76 -23.51
N ALA A 134 -2.84 2.78 -23.72
CA ALA A 134 -1.91 2.87 -24.83
C ALA A 134 -0.50 3.04 -24.31
N THR A 135 0.44 2.29 -24.87
CA THR A 135 1.86 2.39 -24.53
C THR A 135 2.68 2.50 -25.80
N LEU A 136 3.70 3.34 -25.77
CA LEU A 136 4.66 3.52 -26.85
C LEU A 136 6.08 3.50 -26.29
N ASP A 137 6.99 2.89 -27.03
CA ASP A 137 8.42 3.00 -26.75
C ASP A 137 9.23 2.97 -28.04
N GLY A 138 10.33 3.72 -28.05
CA GLY A 138 11.15 3.84 -29.23
C GLY A 138 12.30 4.83 -29.10
N PRO A 139 12.99 5.11 -30.22
CA PRO A 139 14.04 6.11 -30.27
C PRO A 139 13.45 7.52 -30.45
N LEU A 140 13.90 8.50 -29.65
CA LEU A 140 13.75 9.92 -29.91
C LEU A 140 14.92 10.46 -30.72
N SER A 141 16.11 9.88 -30.54
CA SER A 141 17.33 10.18 -31.28
C SER A 141 18.28 8.97 -31.23
N LYS A 142 19.43 9.05 -31.88
CA LYS A 142 20.48 8.01 -31.83
C LYS A 142 20.96 7.71 -30.39
N ARG A 143 20.80 8.65 -29.46
CA ARG A 143 21.27 8.51 -28.07
C ARG A 143 20.15 8.51 -27.03
N THR A 144 18.93 8.77 -27.43
CA THR A 144 17.81 8.92 -26.51
C THR A 144 16.67 8.00 -26.90
N THR A 145 16.22 7.18 -25.96
CA THR A 145 15.01 6.35 -26.07
C THR A 145 13.94 6.84 -25.11
N PHE A 146 12.69 6.50 -25.39
CA PHE A 146 11.56 6.84 -24.52
C PHE A 146 10.63 5.65 -24.28
N LEU A 147 9.91 5.71 -23.17
CA LEU A 147 8.69 4.98 -22.87
C LEU A 147 7.61 6.00 -22.55
N ALA A 148 6.40 5.79 -23.01
CA ALA A 148 5.25 6.63 -22.65
C ALA A 148 3.98 5.77 -22.59
N SER A 149 3.11 6.05 -21.62
CA SER A 149 1.80 5.42 -21.53
C SER A 149 0.75 6.37 -21.00
N VAL A 150 -0.49 6.09 -21.41
CA VAL A 150 -1.70 6.68 -20.88
C VAL A 150 -2.70 5.56 -20.64
N ARG A 151 -3.40 5.61 -19.50
CA ARG A 151 -4.47 4.70 -19.16
C ARG A 151 -5.70 5.47 -18.68
N ARG A 152 -6.88 5.02 -19.10
CA ARG A 152 -8.18 5.52 -18.67
C ARG A 152 -9.02 4.38 -18.15
N SER A 153 -9.53 4.51 -16.94
CA SER A 153 -10.53 3.60 -16.37
C SER A 153 -11.94 4.01 -16.75
N TYR A 154 -12.79 3.03 -16.93
CA TYR A 154 -14.25 3.16 -16.99
C TYR A 154 -14.95 2.17 -16.05
N LEU A 155 -14.34 1.90 -14.89
CA LEU A 155 -14.90 1.08 -13.81
C LEU A 155 -16.30 1.52 -13.39
N GLU A 156 -16.62 2.81 -13.52
CA GLU A 156 -17.95 3.35 -13.25
C GLU A 156 -19.05 2.66 -14.07
N LEU A 157 -18.77 2.24 -15.32
CA LEU A 157 -19.73 1.53 -16.16
C LEU A 157 -19.98 0.12 -15.64
N LEU A 158 -18.93 -0.60 -15.25
CA LEU A 158 -19.04 -1.93 -14.64
C LEU A 158 -19.81 -1.85 -13.32
N PHE A 159 -19.48 -0.89 -12.46
CA PHE A 159 -20.13 -0.73 -11.16
C PHE A 159 -21.59 -0.31 -11.28
N LYS A 160 -21.91 0.50 -12.29
CA LYS A 160 -23.30 0.81 -12.65
C LYS A 160 -24.07 -0.44 -13.11
N ALA A 161 -23.44 -1.30 -13.91
CA ALA A 161 -24.05 -2.55 -14.38
C ALA A 161 -24.30 -3.55 -13.21
N LEU A 162 -23.41 -3.56 -12.21
CA LEU A 162 -23.53 -4.36 -10.99
C LEU A 162 -24.41 -3.70 -9.90
N ASP A 163 -25.02 -2.57 -10.19
CA ASP A 163 -25.83 -1.77 -9.26
C ASP A 163 -25.09 -1.40 -7.96
N LEU A 164 -23.77 -1.22 -8.02
CA LEU A 164 -22.99 -0.70 -6.91
C LEU A 164 -23.16 0.81 -6.79
N PRO A 165 -23.23 1.39 -5.56
CA PRO A 165 -23.46 2.83 -5.40
C PRO A 165 -22.21 3.69 -5.65
N ILE A 166 -21.07 3.10 -5.92
CA ILE A 166 -19.79 3.79 -6.11
C ILE A 166 -19.45 3.92 -7.60
N ARG A 167 -18.80 5.03 -7.97
CA ARG A 167 -18.44 5.40 -9.34
C ARG A 167 -16.99 5.86 -9.41
N PRO A 168 -15.99 4.95 -9.30
CA PRO A 168 -14.59 5.31 -9.43
C PRO A 168 -14.22 5.54 -10.89
N ASN A 169 -13.41 6.56 -11.11
CA ASN A 169 -12.90 6.94 -12.40
C ASN A 169 -11.48 7.48 -12.25
N TYR A 170 -10.55 7.05 -13.11
CA TYR A 170 -9.19 7.54 -13.05
C TYR A 170 -8.50 7.61 -14.40
N TRP A 171 -7.47 8.47 -14.44
CA TRP A 171 -6.45 8.52 -15.48
C TRP A 171 -5.08 8.32 -14.86
N ASP A 172 -4.17 7.69 -15.58
CA ASP A 172 -2.76 7.74 -15.26
C ASP A 172 -1.88 7.91 -16.51
N TYR A 173 -0.70 8.46 -16.23
CA TYR A 173 0.32 8.78 -17.22
C TYR A 173 1.66 8.35 -16.67
N GLN A 174 2.46 7.71 -17.51
CA GLN A 174 3.82 7.31 -17.15
C GLN A 174 4.75 7.55 -18.34
N PHE A 175 5.91 8.12 -18.09
CA PHE A 175 6.94 8.24 -19.09
C PHE A 175 8.34 8.02 -18.50
N LYS A 176 9.28 7.65 -19.37
CA LYS A 176 10.70 7.60 -19.07
C LYS A 176 11.48 7.97 -20.32
N THR A 177 12.52 8.75 -20.18
CA THR A 177 13.54 8.94 -21.22
C THR A 177 14.88 8.44 -20.71
N THR A 178 15.65 7.82 -21.57
CA THR A 178 17.02 7.37 -21.27
C THR A 178 17.95 7.92 -22.35
N THR A 179 18.83 8.85 -21.94
CA THR A 179 19.77 9.51 -22.83
C THR A 179 21.20 9.11 -22.47
N LYS A 180 21.91 8.48 -23.41
CA LYS A 180 23.35 8.24 -23.30
C LYS A 180 24.08 9.52 -23.70
N ILE A 181 24.50 10.34 -22.73
CA ILE A 181 25.29 11.55 -22.97
C ILE A 181 26.63 11.16 -23.60
N ASN A 182 27.26 10.13 -23.09
CA ASN A 182 28.42 9.43 -23.61
C ASN A 182 28.44 7.99 -23.09
N ASP A 183 29.50 7.23 -23.41
CA ASP A 183 29.60 5.80 -23.03
C ASP A 183 29.62 5.55 -21.51
N LYS A 184 29.99 6.56 -20.72
CA LYS A 184 30.07 6.46 -19.26
C LYS A 184 28.95 7.19 -18.54
N THR A 185 28.16 8.03 -19.23
CA THR A 185 27.19 8.91 -18.58
C THR A 185 25.81 8.75 -19.17
N THR A 186 24.85 8.38 -18.33
CA THR A 186 23.45 8.20 -18.70
C THR A 186 22.57 9.15 -17.87
N LEU A 187 21.72 9.90 -18.56
CA LEU A 187 20.66 10.70 -17.98
C LEU A 187 19.33 9.96 -18.13
N THR A 188 18.62 9.76 -17.03
CA THR A 188 17.27 9.21 -17.02
C THR A 188 16.31 10.26 -16.48
N THR A 189 15.22 10.50 -17.19
CA THR A 189 14.11 11.32 -16.69
C THR A 189 12.86 10.45 -16.67
N LEU A 190 12.11 10.48 -15.59
CA LEU A 190 10.86 9.73 -15.47
C LEU A 190 9.76 10.60 -14.85
N GLY A 191 8.53 10.27 -15.20
CA GLY A 191 7.32 10.83 -14.60
C GLY A 191 6.23 9.79 -14.48
N LEU A 192 5.49 9.91 -13.39
CA LEU A 192 4.31 9.14 -13.08
C LEU A 192 3.26 10.10 -12.56
N ALA A 193 2.02 10.04 -13.04
CA ALA A 193 0.94 10.89 -12.57
C ALA A 193 -0.39 10.16 -12.60
N ALA A 194 -1.28 10.51 -11.68
CA ALA A 194 -2.65 10.00 -11.62
C ALA A 194 -3.64 11.12 -11.31
N ILE A 195 -4.86 10.97 -11.83
CA ILE A 195 -6.03 11.82 -11.55
C ILE A 195 -7.17 10.88 -11.19
N ASP A 196 -7.73 11.05 -10.00
CA ASP A 196 -8.70 10.16 -9.39
C ASP A 196 -9.98 10.90 -9.03
N GLU A 197 -11.12 10.37 -9.44
CA GLU A 197 -12.44 10.88 -9.12
C GLU A 197 -13.33 9.76 -8.59
N PHE A 198 -13.80 9.89 -7.37
CA PHE A 198 -14.72 8.95 -6.74
C PHE A 198 -16.04 9.65 -6.44
N ARG A 199 -17.11 9.18 -7.06
CA ARG A 199 -18.48 9.68 -6.88
C ARG A 199 -19.38 8.59 -6.31
N LEU A 200 -20.53 9.00 -5.80
CA LEU A 200 -21.60 8.13 -5.35
C LEU A 200 -22.83 8.32 -6.25
N ALA A 201 -23.63 7.29 -6.38
CA ALA A 201 -24.88 7.32 -7.13
C ALA A 201 -25.91 6.41 -6.48
N ALA A 202 -27.18 6.83 -6.50
CA ALA A 202 -28.29 6.03 -6.01
C ALA A 202 -28.32 4.66 -6.69
N PRO A 203 -28.41 3.55 -5.93
CA PRO A 203 -28.61 2.22 -6.49
C PRO A 203 -30.06 2.06 -6.96
N LYS A 204 -30.31 1.10 -7.85
CA LYS A 204 -31.66 0.70 -8.23
C LYS A 204 -32.42 0.05 -7.09
N GLU A 205 -31.71 -0.81 -6.33
CA GLU A 205 -32.20 -1.43 -5.13
C GLU A 205 -31.45 -0.89 -3.91
N ALA A 206 -32.16 -0.18 -3.05
CA ALA A 206 -31.63 0.39 -1.81
C ALA A 206 -31.54 -0.67 -0.72
N THR A 207 -30.45 -1.43 -0.65
CA THR A 207 -30.17 -2.34 0.47
C THR A 207 -29.50 -1.58 1.62
N PRO A 208 -29.58 -2.08 2.88
CA PRO A 208 -28.90 -1.45 4.00
C PRO A 208 -27.40 -1.23 3.78
N GLU A 209 -26.70 -2.18 3.12
CA GLU A 209 -25.27 -2.10 2.78
C GLU A 209 -24.99 -0.97 1.80
N LYS A 210 -25.79 -0.85 0.74
CA LYS A 210 -25.64 0.20 -0.28
C LYS A 210 -25.94 1.58 0.30
N LEU A 211 -26.97 1.70 1.14
CA LEU A 211 -27.30 2.94 1.85
C LEU A 211 -26.18 3.33 2.84
N PHE A 212 -25.63 2.34 3.55
CA PHE A 212 -24.47 2.59 4.42
C PHE A 212 -23.28 3.11 3.61
N ALA A 213 -22.98 2.49 2.47
CA ALA A 213 -21.88 2.93 1.58
C ALA A 213 -22.08 4.37 1.09
N ILE A 214 -23.30 4.77 0.68
CA ILE A 214 -23.59 6.14 0.23
C ILE A 214 -23.40 7.15 1.37
N ASN A 215 -23.87 6.84 2.57
CA ASN A 215 -23.88 7.78 3.67
C ASN A 215 -22.51 7.93 4.37
N ASN A 216 -21.64 6.93 4.25
CA ASN A 216 -20.40 6.91 5.03
C ASN A 216 -19.12 7.12 4.19
N ASN A 217 -19.15 6.85 2.87
CA ASN A 217 -17.99 7.13 2.02
C ASN A 217 -17.95 8.62 1.63
N PRO A 218 -16.78 9.25 1.66
CA PRO A 218 -16.62 10.59 1.11
C PRO A 218 -16.58 10.57 -0.41
N LEU A 219 -16.95 11.68 -1.04
CA LEU A 219 -16.62 12.00 -2.41
C LEU A 219 -15.13 12.37 -2.45
N VAL A 220 -14.37 11.83 -3.40
CA VAL A 220 -12.92 12.05 -3.48
C VAL A 220 -12.54 12.63 -4.83
N ASN A 221 -11.75 13.71 -4.80
CA ASN A 221 -10.99 14.20 -5.93
C ASN A 221 -9.52 14.25 -5.52
N GLN A 222 -8.69 13.51 -6.23
CA GLN A 222 -7.29 13.36 -5.89
C GLN A 222 -6.45 13.42 -7.17
N TRP A 223 -5.30 14.05 -7.10
CA TRP A 223 -4.29 13.92 -8.13
C TRP A 223 -2.91 13.86 -7.50
N ASN A 224 -2.02 13.15 -8.16
CA ASN A 224 -0.65 13.04 -7.72
C ASN A 224 0.31 12.96 -8.91
N TYR A 225 1.56 13.32 -8.67
CA TYR A 225 2.63 13.05 -9.60
C TYR A 225 3.97 12.84 -8.89
N THR A 226 4.83 12.09 -9.54
CA THR A 226 6.26 12.00 -9.27
C THR A 226 7.03 12.39 -10.54
N LEU A 227 7.92 13.35 -10.44
CA LEU A 227 8.89 13.69 -11.48
C LEU A 227 10.29 13.47 -10.93
N GLY A 228 11.16 12.83 -11.71
CA GLY A 228 12.52 12.56 -11.30
C GLY A 228 13.51 12.59 -12.44
N VAL A 229 14.71 13.08 -12.12
CA VAL A 229 15.88 13.10 -13.03
C VAL A 229 17.03 12.42 -12.29
N SER A 230 17.69 11.48 -12.96
CA SER A 230 18.83 10.76 -12.42
C SER A 230 19.99 10.80 -13.42
N LEU A 231 21.14 11.24 -12.96
CA LEU A 231 22.40 11.26 -13.72
C LEU A 231 23.34 10.21 -13.13
N LYS A 232 23.57 9.15 -13.88
CA LYS A 232 24.51 8.08 -13.53
C LYS A 232 25.78 8.22 -14.35
N LYS A 233 26.94 8.20 -13.69
CA LYS A 233 28.24 8.21 -14.34
C LYS A 233 29.10 7.03 -13.87
N LEU A 234 29.59 6.26 -14.82
CA LEU A 234 30.59 5.22 -14.58
C LEU A 234 31.94 5.88 -14.32
N ILE A 235 32.61 5.44 -13.27
CA ILE A 235 33.98 5.81 -12.89
C ILE A 235 34.83 4.55 -12.88
N GLN A 236 36.11 4.67 -12.64
CA GLN A 236 36.97 3.52 -12.48
C GLN A 236 36.50 2.68 -11.28
N ASP A 237 36.24 1.41 -11.54
CA ASP A 237 35.78 0.40 -10.57
C ASP A 237 34.47 0.75 -9.84
N GLY A 238 33.60 1.52 -10.51
CA GLY A 238 32.33 1.87 -9.87
C GLY A 238 31.47 2.88 -10.66
N TYR A 239 30.60 3.54 -9.92
CA TYR A 239 29.76 4.62 -10.45
C TYR A 239 29.31 5.56 -9.34
N TRP A 240 28.89 6.74 -9.73
CA TRP A 240 28.07 7.61 -8.89
C TRP A 240 26.73 7.91 -9.55
N ASN A 241 25.75 8.21 -8.73
CA ASN A 241 24.42 8.57 -9.14
C ASN A 241 23.95 9.81 -8.39
N LEU A 242 23.44 10.79 -9.12
CA LEU A 242 22.79 11.99 -8.58
C LEU A 242 21.34 11.97 -9.05
N SER A 243 20.39 12.05 -8.14
CA SER A 243 18.98 12.13 -8.47
C SER A 243 18.31 13.30 -7.76
N ILE A 244 17.41 13.96 -8.50
CA ILE A 244 16.52 15.01 -8.00
C ILE A 244 15.11 14.57 -8.35
N SER A 245 14.19 14.65 -7.39
CA SER A 245 12.79 14.31 -7.62
C SER A 245 11.85 15.23 -6.86
N ARG A 246 10.63 15.34 -7.38
CA ARG A 246 9.51 16.00 -6.74
C ARG A 246 8.30 15.07 -6.78
N ASN A 247 7.71 14.87 -5.61
CA ASN A 247 6.45 14.16 -5.44
C ASN A 247 5.41 15.17 -4.95
N THR A 248 4.18 15.06 -5.46
CA THR A 248 3.06 15.89 -4.97
C THR A 248 1.79 15.03 -4.94
N LEU A 249 1.04 15.14 -3.85
CA LEU A 249 -0.30 14.60 -3.69
C LEU A 249 -1.23 15.73 -3.27
N ASP A 250 -2.26 16.00 -4.08
CA ASP A 250 -3.40 16.83 -3.70
C ASP A 250 -4.58 15.90 -3.39
N ASN A 251 -5.10 15.98 -2.18
CA ASN A 251 -6.16 15.11 -1.71
C ASN A 251 -7.35 15.94 -1.22
N GLN A 252 -8.49 15.76 -1.87
CA GLN A 252 -9.74 16.42 -1.54
C GLN A 252 -10.80 15.37 -1.27
N ALA A 253 -11.42 15.43 -0.11
CA ALA A 253 -12.50 14.55 0.27
C ALA A 253 -13.60 15.31 0.98
N ASP A 254 -14.86 15.06 0.61
CA ASP A 254 -16.04 15.67 1.20
C ASP A 254 -17.09 14.63 1.54
N ARG A 255 -17.74 14.76 2.68
CA ARG A 255 -18.94 14.02 3.04
C ARG A 255 -20.02 14.98 3.53
N TYR A 256 -21.25 14.67 3.15
CA TYR A 256 -22.43 15.46 3.46
C TYR A 256 -23.45 14.63 4.23
N GLU A 257 -24.43 15.25 4.87
CA GLU A 257 -25.57 14.54 5.48
C GLU A 257 -26.34 13.72 4.43
N ASP A 258 -26.43 14.27 3.22
CA ASP A 258 -26.94 13.58 2.01
C ASP A 258 -25.90 13.74 0.89
N ASN A 259 -25.12 12.68 0.66
CA ASN A 259 -24.10 12.66 -0.38
C ASN A 259 -24.66 12.68 -1.81
N GLU A 260 -25.94 12.36 -1.99
CA GLU A 260 -26.61 12.47 -3.31
C GLU A 260 -26.98 13.92 -3.65
N LYS A 261 -27.13 14.76 -2.63
CA LYS A 261 -27.45 16.19 -2.74
C LYS A 261 -26.45 17.05 -1.99
N PRO A 262 -25.18 17.08 -2.44
CA PRO A 262 -24.12 17.77 -1.72
C PRO A 262 -24.39 19.27 -1.63
N SER A 263 -24.27 19.83 -0.41
CA SER A 263 -24.40 21.25 -0.12
C SER A 263 -23.42 21.66 0.95
N ASN A 264 -22.85 22.85 0.85
CA ASN A 264 -21.96 23.37 1.88
C ASN A 264 -22.64 23.46 3.27
N ALA A 265 -23.96 23.67 3.32
CA ALA A 265 -24.73 23.72 4.56
C ALA A 265 -24.87 22.35 5.24
N THR A 266 -24.75 21.26 4.50
CA THR A 266 -24.92 19.89 4.99
C THR A 266 -23.59 19.11 5.05
N ARG A 267 -22.46 19.81 4.90
CA ARG A 267 -21.12 19.18 4.96
C ARG A 267 -20.80 18.71 6.38
N THR A 268 -20.46 17.43 6.50
CA THR A 268 -20.09 16.79 7.78
C THR A 268 -18.60 16.48 7.89
N TYR A 269 -17.89 16.45 6.75
CA TYR A 269 -16.47 16.12 6.69
C TYR A 269 -15.84 16.80 5.47
N GLN A 270 -14.63 17.31 5.65
CA GLN A 270 -13.82 17.86 4.56
C GLN A 270 -12.34 17.63 4.82
N ILE A 271 -11.61 17.22 3.79
CA ILE A 271 -10.15 17.31 3.70
C ILE A 271 -9.80 18.14 2.48
N ARG A 272 -8.84 19.03 2.64
CA ARG A 272 -8.12 19.74 1.58
C ARG A 272 -6.66 19.73 1.97
N SER A 273 -5.90 18.78 1.44
CA SER A 273 -4.49 18.68 1.78
C SER A 273 -3.61 18.61 0.54
N ASN A 274 -2.44 19.20 0.66
CA ASN A 274 -1.39 19.14 -0.33
C ASN A 274 -0.10 18.68 0.34
N GLU A 275 0.47 17.61 -0.18
CA GLU A 275 1.72 17.03 0.30
C GLU A 275 2.76 17.09 -0.81
N THR A 276 3.85 17.80 -0.58
CA THR A 276 4.92 17.97 -1.56
C THR A 276 6.26 17.63 -0.95
N GLU A 277 7.04 16.82 -1.65
CA GLU A 277 8.39 16.43 -1.28
C GLU A 277 9.35 16.73 -2.42
N ASN A 278 10.42 17.46 -2.12
CA ASN A 278 11.54 17.68 -3.05
C ASN A 278 12.75 16.95 -2.49
N LYS A 279 13.29 15.99 -3.22
CA LYS A 279 14.35 15.10 -2.76
C LYS A 279 15.58 15.18 -3.64
N LEU A 280 16.74 15.35 -3.00
CA LEU A 280 18.06 15.24 -3.60
C LEU A 280 18.75 14.02 -2.99
N ARG A 281 19.30 13.16 -3.84
CA ARG A 281 20.09 11.99 -3.43
C ARG A 281 21.36 11.93 -4.26
N PHE A 282 22.48 11.74 -3.57
CA PHE A 282 23.77 11.47 -4.19
C PHE A 282 24.39 10.24 -3.57
N ASP A 283 24.76 9.28 -4.37
CA ASP A 283 25.42 8.06 -3.91
C ASP A 283 26.54 7.62 -4.85
N VAL A 284 27.56 7.01 -4.25
CA VAL A 284 28.73 6.45 -4.91
C VAL A 284 28.82 4.98 -4.54
N THR A 285 29.10 4.13 -5.52
CA THR A 285 29.49 2.74 -5.30
C THR A 285 30.82 2.49 -5.98
N LYS A 286 31.78 1.96 -5.23
CA LYS A 286 33.14 1.68 -5.73
C LYS A 286 33.59 0.30 -5.24
N ASN A 287 34.20 -0.46 -6.13
CA ASN A 287 34.80 -1.75 -5.81
C ASN A 287 36.32 -1.53 -5.62
N ILE A 288 36.83 -1.93 -4.48
CA ILE A 288 38.26 -1.82 -4.11
C ILE A 288 38.72 -3.22 -3.78
N ASN A 289 39.38 -3.89 -4.69
CA ASN A 289 39.73 -5.31 -4.60
C ASN A 289 38.48 -6.17 -4.31
N THR A 290 38.43 -6.82 -3.16
CA THR A 290 37.32 -7.68 -2.70
C THR A 290 36.22 -6.91 -1.97
N ILE A 291 36.43 -5.60 -1.71
CA ILE A 291 35.50 -4.76 -0.93
C ILE A 291 34.64 -3.93 -1.88
N SER A 292 33.33 -4.01 -1.73
CA SER A 292 32.37 -3.08 -2.33
C SER A 292 32.02 -2.01 -1.29
N LEU A 293 32.38 -0.77 -1.58
CA LEU A 293 32.06 0.40 -0.75
C LEU A 293 30.95 1.21 -1.42
N SER A 294 29.87 1.46 -0.68
CA SER A 294 28.82 2.40 -1.07
C SER A 294 28.65 3.47 0.00
N TYR A 295 28.51 4.72 -0.39
CA TYR A 295 28.22 5.82 0.51
C TYR A 295 27.41 6.90 -0.20
N GLY A 296 26.70 7.70 0.58
CA GLY A 296 25.88 8.76 -0.01
C GLY A 296 25.17 9.61 1.01
N ILE A 297 24.50 10.62 0.48
CA ILE A 297 23.70 11.58 1.25
C ILE A 297 22.31 11.73 0.63
N VAL A 298 21.36 12.12 1.44
CA VAL A 298 20.01 12.49 1.03
C VAL A 298 19.59 13.77 1.75
N ALA A 299 18.89 14.63 1.03
CA ALA A 299 18.20 15.79 1.58
C ALA A 299 16.81 15.85 0.96
N GLN A 300 15.80 16.10 1.80
CA GLN A 300 14.40 16.17 1.38
C GLN A 300 13.71 17.33 2.06
N TYR A 301 13.17 18.25 1.27
CA TYR A 301 12.33 19.34 1.76
C TYR A 301 10.87 18.92 1.64
N VAL A 302 10.18 18.89 2.78
CA VAL A 302 8.78 18.50 2.92
C VAL A 302 7.93 19.73 3.13
N GLN A 303 6.81 19.82 2.41
CA GLN A 303 5.75 20.80 2.60
C GLN A 303 4.43 20.03 2.68
N PHE A 304 3.67 20.26 3.72
CA PHE A 304 2.36 19.67 3.91
C PHE A 304 1.39 20.73 4.45
N ASP A 305 0.32 20.96 3.70
CA ASP A 305 -0.77 21.86 4.07
C ASP A 305 -2.05 21.04 4.20
N ASN A 306 -2.83 21.30 5.24
CA ASN A 306 -4.07 20.58 5.52
C ASN A 306 -5.14 21.48 6.12
N ALA A 307 -6.25 21.65 5.40
CA ALA A 307 -7.49 22.15 5.95
C ALA A 307 -8.43 20.97 6.19
N PHE A 308 -8.74 20.72 7.45
CA PHE A 308 -9.54 19.58 7.89
C PHE A 308 -10.74 20.04 8.69
N PHE A 309 -11.91 19.55 8.34
CA PHE A 309 -13.16 19.77 9.06
C PHE A 309 -13.89 18.45 9.27
N GLN A 310 -14.39 18.23 10.48
CA GLN A 310 -15.24 17.07 10.82
C GLN A 310 -16.24 17.43 11.89
N ILE A 311 -17.47 16.99 11.73
CA ILE A 311 -18.49 16.99 12.79
C ILE A 311 -18.38 15.64 13.52
N PHE A 312 -17.89 15.67 14.76
CA PHE A 312 -17.85 14.47 15.62
C PHE A 312 -19.21 14.15 16.21
N ARG A 313 -19.99 15.18 16.55
CA ARG A 313 -21.35 15.08 17.02
C ARG A 313 -22.18 16.21 16.43
N PRO A 314 -23.25 15.91 15.67
CA PRO A 314 -24.13 16.95 15.16
C PRO A 314 -24.87 17.71 16.30
N ALA A 315 -25.38 18.90 16.01
CA ALA A 315 -26.19 19.63 16.93
C ALA A 315 -27.49 18.88 17.24
N LEU A 316 -27.85 18.84 18.53
CA LEU A 316 -29.14 18.33 18.97
C LEU A 316 -30.18 19.45 18.93
N LYS A 317 -31.31 19.19 18.24
CA LYS A 317 -32.42 20.15 18.13
C LYS A 317 -33.68 19.58 18.77
N ASP A 318 -34.53 20.44 19.33
CA ASP A 318 -35.84 20.07 19.80
C ASP A 318 -36.87 19.91 18.68
N SER A 319 -38.11 19.53 19.02
CA SER A 319 -39.19 19.37 18.04
C SER A 319 -39.57 20.64 17.28
N THR A 320 -39.13 21.79 17.73
CA THR A 320 -39.35 23.10 17.10
C THR A 320 -38.20 23.52 16.19
N GLY A 321 -37.10 22.72 16.17
CA GLY A 321 -35.88 23.00 15.39
C GLY A 321 -34.87 23.89 16.14
N LYS A 322 -35.14 24.26 17.41
CA LYS A 322 -34.22 25.04 18.24
C LYS A 322 -33.07 24.14 18.73
N THR A 323 -31.84 24.62 18.59
CA THR A 323 -30.66 23.92 19.09
C THR A 323 -30.67 23.83 20.60
N ILE A 324 -30.68 22.61 21.15
CA ILE A 324 -30.59 22.30 22.58
C ILE A 324 -29.12 22.11 22.97
N GLN A 325 -28.33 21.52 22.06
CA GLN A 325 -26.92 21.26 22.27
C GLN A 325 -26.17 21.53 20.95
N ASP A 326 -25.08 22.28 21.04
CA ASP A 326 -24.26 22.59 19.89
C ASP A 326 -23.51 21.38 19.34
N ALA A 327 -23.19 21.41 18.04
CA ALA A 327 -22.35 20.44 17.41
C ALA A 327 -20.96 20.42 18.04
N ILE A 328 -20.35 19.23 18.15
CA ILE A 328 -18.93 19.10 18.43
C ILE A 328 -18.22 18.95 17.09
N THR A 329 -17.42 19.95 16.75
CA THR A 329 -16.69 20.01 15.49
C THR A 329 -15.20 20.09 15.75
N PHE A 330 -14.43 19.51 14.83
CA PHE A 330 -13.00 19.75 14.71
C PHE A 330 -12.77 20.50 13.40
N ASN A 331 -12.11 21.63 13.49
CA ASN A 331 -11.79 22.45 12.32
C ASN A 331 -10.38 22.98 12.50
N THR A 332 -9.50 22.66 11.58
CA THR A 332 -8.12 23.10 11.61
C THR A 332 -7.63 23.45 10.21
N ASN A 333 -6.77 24.43 10.13
CA ASN A 333 -6.01 24.78 8.95
C ASN A 333 -4.55 24.91 9.37
N THR A 334 -3.73 23.97 8.96
CA THR A 334 -2.37 23.84 9.46
C THR A 334 -1.43 23.46 8.33
N GLY A 335 -0.16 23.79 8.51
CA GLY A 335 0.90 23.39 7.59
C GLY A 335 2.18 23.08 8.35
N VAL A 336 2.96 22.18 7.80
CA VAL A 336 4.30 21.86 8.28
C VAL A 336 5.30 21.89 7.13
N ASN A 337 6.43 22.55 7.37
CA ASN A 337 7.53 22.63 6.43
C ASN A 337 8.81 22.30 7.18
N PHE A 338 9.54 21.31 6.69
CA PHE A 338 10.79 20.91 7.34
C PHE A 338 11.75 20.24 6.37
N LEU A 339 13.01 20.19 6.75
CA LEU A 339 14.07 19.50 6.03
C LEU A 339 14.34 18.15 6.72
N ARG A 340 14.40 17.08 5.94
CA ARG A 340 14.97 15.79 6.31
C ARG A 340 16.31 15.63 5.63
N TYR A 341 17.29 15.08 6.33
CA TYR A 341 18.61 14.84 5.78
C TYR A 341 19.26 13.64 6.45
N GLY A 342 20.16 13.02 5.73
CA GLY A 342 20.88 11.87 6.25
C GLY A 342 22.00 11.42 5.32
N GLY A 343 22.78 10.50 5.85
CA GLY A 343 23.90 9.90 5.11
C GLY A 343 24.10 8.45 5.50
N PHE A 344 24.79 7.73 4.63
CA PHE A 344 25.09 6.33 4.85
C PHE A 344 26.47 5.95 4.33
N VAL A 345 26.99 4.88 4.93
CA VAL A 345 28.13 4.12 4.40
C VAL A 345 27.78 2.63 4.49
N GLN A 346 28.16 1.85 3.50
CA GLN A 346 27.99 0.42 3.45
C GLN A 346 29.21 -0.25 2.84
N LEU A 347 29.67 -1.31 3.50
CA LEU A 347 30.77 -2.15 3.07
C LEU A 347 30.23 -3.55 2.80
N GLY A 348 30.63 -4.13 1.69
CA GLY A 348 30.38 -5.52 1.34
C GLY A 348 31.69 -6.21 1.03
N THR A 349 31.87 -7.46 1.47
CA THR A 349 33.03 -8.26 1.12
C THR A 349 32.68 -9.72 1.03
N ARG A 350 33.52 -10.47 0.36
CA ARG A 350 33.45 -11.94 0.30
C ARG A 350 34.75 -12.54 0.84
N LEU A 351 34.59 -13.55 1.66
CA LEU A 351 35.68 -14.20 2.40
C LEU A 351 35.61 -15.71 2.18
N PHE A 352 36.70 -16.41 2.45
CA PHE A 352 36.78 -17.89 2.37
C PHE A 352 36.40 -18.41 0.98
N ASP A 353 37.09 -17.95 -0.06
CA ASP A 353 36.84 -18.33 -1.46
C ASP A 353 35.38 -18.11 -1.86
N ASP A 354 34.87 -16.90 -1.58
CA ASP A 354 33.48 -16.45 -1.84
C ASP A 354 32.38 -17.18 -1.05
N ARG A 355 32.73 -18.08 -0.10
CA ARG A 355 31.73 -18.83 0.68
C ARG A 355 31.01 -17.98 1.71
N LEU A 356 31.64 -16.94 2.26
CA LEU A 356 31.02 -16.02 3.22
C LEU A 356 30.91 -14.63 2.63
N ALA A 357 29.69 -14.19 2.34
CA ALA A 357 29.40 -12.80 2.02
C ALA A 357 28.99 -12.04 3.30
N VAL A 358 29.63 -10.91 3.55
CA VAL A 358 29.37 -10.03 4.68
C VAL A 358 29.01 -8.65 4.14
N SER A 359 27.94 -8.07 4.64
CA SER A 359 27.59 -6.68 4.36
C SER A 359 27.31 -5.97 5.69
N THR A 360 27.97 -4.84 5.91
CA THR A 360 27.74 -3.99 7.07
C THR A 360 27.50 -2.56 6.62
N GLY A 361 26.53 -1.91 7.23
CA GLY A 361 26.15 -0.55 6.91
C GLY A 361 25.86 0.27 8.16
N LEU A 362 26.08 1.55 8.05
CA LEU A 362 25.68 2.53 9.06
C LEU A 362 24.99 3.68 8.34
N ARG A 363 23.86 4.08 8.88
CA ARG A 363 23.09 5.24 8.40
C ARG A 363 22.77 6.15 9.59
N ALA A 364 22.70 7.43 9.34
CA ALA A 364 22.24 8.43 10.27
C ALA A 364 21.26 9.37 9.57
N ASP A 365 20.10 9.59 10.19
CA ASP A 365 19.04 10.46 9.68
C ASP A 365 18.65 11.51 10.71
N ALA A 366 18.22 12.67 10.24
CA ALA A 366 17.73 13.76 11.07
C ALA A 366 16.66 14.57 10.32
N ASN A 367 15.97 15.44 11.07
CA ASN A 367 15.03 16.40 10.50
C ASN A 367 14.97 17.69 11.33
N SER A 368 14.49 18.77 10.72
CA SER A 368 14.33 20.07 11.38
C SER A 368 12.96 20.30 12.00
N PHE A 369 12.08 19.30 12.00
CA PHE A 369 10.72 19.41 12.52
C PHE A 369 10.70 19.51 14.05
N GLU A 370 11.43 18.63 14.72
CA GLU A 370 11.48 18.55 16.17
C GLU A 370 12.93 18.60 16.67
N SER A 371 13.18 19.36 17.75
CA SER A 371 14.54 19.52 18.31
C SER A 371 15.21 18.21 18.70
N SER A 372 14.44 17.26 19.21
CA SER A 372 14.92 15.91 19.58
C SER A 372 15.34 15.05 18.38
N SER A 373 15.02 15.45 17.16
CA SER A 373 15.32 14.72 15.92
C SER A 373 16.33 15.44 15.02
N GLN A 374 16.91 16.54 15.48
CA GLN A 374 17.90 17.32 14.73
C GLN A 374 19.31 16.73 14.75
N ASN A 375 19.64 15.95 15.77
CA ASN A 375 20.95 15.31 15.87
C ASN A 375 20.94 13.95 15.15
N PRO A 376 21.70 13.77 14.04
CA PRO A 376 21.72 12.50 13.31
C PRO A 376 22.24 11.32 14.14
N LEU A 377 23.01 11.56 15.19
CA LEU A 377 23.57 10.50 16.04
C LEU A 377 22.50 9.82 16.91
N ASP A 378 21.36 10.47 17.14
CA ASP A 378 20.25 9.90 17.92
C ASP A 378 19.44 8.87 17.09
N GLN A 379 19.57 8.90 15.75
CA GLN A 379 18.96 7.97 14.81
C GLN A 379 19.99 7.12 14.06
N LEU A 380 21.01 6.64 14.77
CA LEU A 380 21.98 5.71 14.19
C LEU A 380 21.34 4.37 13.85
N SER A 381 21.50 3.95 12.62
CA SER A 381 20.90 2.77 12.00
C SER A 381 21.99 1.79 11.55
N PRO A 382 22.56 0.99 12.48
CA PRO A 382 23.49 -0.07 12.13
C PRO A 382 22.75 -1.22 11.43
N ARG A 383 23.38 -1.79 10.41
CA ARG A 383 22.87 -2.92 9.62
C ARG A 383 23.99 -3.90 9.34
N ILE A 384 23.73 -5.18 9.55
CA ILE A 384 24.66 -6.24 9.22
C ILE A 384 23.90 -7.41 8.59
N SER A 385 24.48 -8.01 7.57
CA SER A 385 23.98 -9.24 6.99
C SER A 385 25.14 -10.17 6.63
N LEU A 386 24.88 -11.45 6.83
CA LEU A 386 25.81 -12.54 6.56
C LEU A 386 25.11 -13.55 5.65
N SER A 387 25.83 -14.10 4.68
CA SER A 387 25.36 -15.22 3.88
C SER A 387 26.51 -16.21 3.70
N TYR A 388 26.31 -17.44 4.15
CA TYR A 388 27.31 -18.50 4.09
C TYR A 388 26.85 -19.65 3.22
N ALA A 389 27.65 -19.96 2.20
CA ALA A 389 27.43 -21.13 1.34
C ALA A 389 27.84 -22.40 2.10
N LEU A 390 26.85 -23.13 2.63
CA LEU A 390 27.06 -24.42 3.28
C LEU A 390 27.50 -25.49 2.28
N SER A 391 26.93 -25.43 1.06
CA SER A 391 27.27 -26.24 -0.09
C SER A 391 26.99 -25.49 -1.39
N ASN A 392 27.15 -26.11 -2.54
CA ASN A 392 26.81 -25.52 -3.83
C ASN A 392 25.30 -25.25 -4.00
N THR A 393 24.45 -25.86 -3.18
CA THR A 393 22.99 -25.76 -3.27
C THR A 393 22.34 -25.17 -2.01
N TRP A 394 23.04 -25.12 -0.88
CA TRP A 394 22.52 -24.63 0.39
C TRP A 394 23.25 -23.39 0.86
N ASN A 395 22.50 -22.36 1.17
CA ASN A 395 22.97 -21.13 1.81
C ASN A 395 22.26 -20.92 3.16
N PHE A 396 23.02 -20.51 4.15
CA PHE A 396 22.50 -19.95 5.41
C PHE A 396 22.70 -18.44 5.40
N SER A 397 21.72 -17.68 5.85
CA SER A 397 21.87 -16.24 6.02
C SER A 397 21.28 -15.77 7.33
N ALA A 398 21.88 -14.72 7.89
CA ALA A 398 21.40 -14.03 9.07
C ALA A 398 21.59 -12.53 8.91
N SER A 399 20.69 -11.73 9.47
CA SER A 399 20.78 -10.27 9.43
C SER A 399 20.23 -9.63 10.69
N TYR A 400 20.81 -8.48 11.02
CA TYR A 400 20.33 -7.55 12.03
C TYR A 400 20.32 -6.14 11.45
N GLY A 401 19.32 -5.33 11.82
CA GLY A 401 19.29 -3.93 11.46
C GLY A 401 18.35 -3.12 12.34
N THR A 402 18.72 -1.86 12.57
CA THR A 402 17.88 -0.84 13.20
C THR A 402 17.39 0.11 12.11
N TYR A 403 16.10 0.43 12.13
CA TYR A 403 15.45 1.24 11.11
C TYR A 403 14.60 2.32 11.77
N TYR A 404 14.47 3.47 11.08
CA TYR A 404 13.75 4.63 11.56
C TYR A 404 12.79 5.17 10.50
N ARG A 405 11.61 5.64 10.96
CA ARG A 405 10.62 6.30 10.13
C ARG A 405 9.91 7.41 10.91
N LEU A 406 9.64 8.53 10.27
CA LEU A 406 8.76 9.55 10.82
C LEU A 406 7.29 9.08 10.76
N PRO A 407 6.45 9.53 11.69
CA PRO A 407 4.99 9.48 11.53
C PRO A 407 4.54 10.12 10.23
N SER A 408 3.30 9.84 9.79
CA SER A 408 2.73 10.50 8.61
C SER A 408 2.64 12.02 8.82
N TYR A 409 2.69 12.79 7.74
CA TYR A 409 2.59 14.25 7.82
C TYR A 409 1.25 14.70 8.35
N THR A 410 0.19 13.94 8.11
CA THR A 410 -1.12 14.16 8.73
C THR A 410 -1.07 14.13 10.26
N GLN A 411 -0.31 13.20 10.85
CA GLN A 411 -0.10 13.13 12.29
C GLN A 411 0.77 14.29 12.80
N LEU A 412 1.85 14.61 12.07
CA LEU A 412 2.77 15.70 12.46
C LEU A 412 2.10 17.07 12.41
N ALA A 413 1.17 17.27 11.48
CA ALA A 413 0.47 18.52 11.29
C ALA A 413 -0.71 18.73 12.25
N TYR A 414 -1.04 17.77 13.12
CA TYR A 414 -2.11 17.94 14.09
C TYR A 414 -1.84 19.11 15.02
N THR A 415 -2.82 20.00 15.16
CA THR A 415 -2.83 21.05 16.15
C THR A 415 -4.27 21.29 16.65
N ASN A 416 -4.43 21.45 17.94
CA ASN A 416 -5.69 21.80 18.57
C ASN A 416 -5.42 22.59 19.86
N ASN A 417 -5.88 23.84 19.92
CA ASN A 417 -5.68 24.74 21.08
C ASN A 417 -4.20 24.78 21.58
N GLY A 418 -3.25 24.82 20.63
CA GLY A 418 -1.81 24.87 20.96
C GLY A 418 -1.18 23.51 21.29
N LEU A 419 -1.96 22.44 21.36
CA LEU A 419 -1.46 21.09 21.49
C LEU A 419 -1.07 20.56 20.12
N THR A 420 0.17 20.06 19.98
CA THR A 420 0.73 19.46 18.76
C THR A 420 1.19 18.04 19.02
N ASN A 421 1.20 17.23 17.98
CA ASN A 421 1.73 15.86 18.07
C ASN A 421 3.27 15.84 18.04
N PRO A 422 3.91 14.89 18.76
CA PRO A 422 5.35 14.74 18.72
C PRO A 422 5.84 14.21 17.36
N GLY A 423 7.06 14.58 16.98
CA GLY A 423 7.71 14.21 15.73
C GLY A 423 8.90 13.25 15.90
N LYS A 424 8.91 12.41 16.93
CA LYS A 424 9.96 11.42 17.14
C LYS A 424 9.95 10.35 16.05
N TYR A 425 11.12 9.84 15.72
CA TYR A 425 11.23 8.68 14.83
C TYR A 425 10.69 7.41 15.50
N ILE A 426 9.81 6.70 14.80
CA ILE A 426 9.43 5.32 15.11
C ILE A 426 10.66 4.46 14.80
N GLN A 427 11.06 3.60 15.72
CA GLN A 427 12.20 2.70 15.57
C GLN A 427 11.72 1.25 15.41
N SER A 428 12.37 0.48 14.53
CA SER A 428 12.20 -0.97 14.45
C SER A 428 13.55 -1.68 14.39
N ASN A 429 13.73 -2.69 15.24
CA ASN A 429 14.90 -3.57 15.22
C ASN A 429 14.51 -4.91 14.61
N HIS A 430 15.22 -5.34 13.56
CA HIS A 430 14.95 -6.58 12.86
C HIS A 430 16.03 -7.62 13.12
N TYR A 431 15.61 -8.86 13.34
CA TYR A 431 16.43 -10.04 13.39
C TYR A 431 15.85 -11.07 12.43
N VAL A 432 16.65 -11.56 11.50
CA VAL A 432 16.21 -12.56 10.52
C VAL A 432 17.31 -13.60 10.35
N ALA A 433 16.90 -14.86 10.27
CA ALA A 433 17.79 -15.95 9.91
C ALA A 433 17.04 -17.00 9.09
N GLY A 434 17.73 -17.69 8.19
CA GLY A 434 17.08 -18.70 7.39
C GLY A 434 18.01 -19.42 6.41
N PHE A 435 17.41 -20.35 5.70
CA PHE A 435 18.08 -21.20 4.75
C PHE A 435 17.50 -20.98 3.35
N GLU A 436 18.35 -21.08 2.35
CA GLU A 436 18.00 -21.12 0.94
C GLU A 436 18.55 -22.40 0.32
N TYR A 437 17.68 -23.11 -0.42
CA TYR A 437 18.03 -24.30 -1.17
C TYR A 437 17.81 -24.08 -2.66
N LEU A 438 18.86 -24.22 -3.45
CA LEU A 438 18.91 -24.01 -4.89
C LEU A 438 19.28 -25.31 -5.60
N PRO A 439 18.33 -26.27 -5.77
CA PRO A 439 18.63 -27.55 -6.44
C PRO A 439 18.98 -27.38 -7.92
N SER A 440 18.53 -26.28 -8.53
CA SER A 440 18.84 -25.93 -9.92
C SER A 440 18.85 -24.39 -10.08
N SER A 441 19.24 -23.90 -11.24
CA SER A 441 19.21 -22.46 -11.58
C SER A 441 17.79 -21.90 -11.70
N THR A 442 16.78 -22.75 -11.83
CA THR A 442 15.37 -22.38 -12.02
C THR A 442 14.50 -22.67 -10.80
N THR A 443 14.99 -23.44 -9.83
CA THR A 443 14.22 -23.86 -8.66
C THR A 443 14.84 -23.30 -7.38
N ARG A 444 14.02 -22.68 -6.54
CA ARG A 444 14.44 -22.04 -5.29
C ARG A 444 13.46 -22.34 -4.17
N PHE A 445 13.99 -22.71 -3.01
CA PHE A 445 13.24 -22.80 -1.77
C PHE A 445 13.90 -21.91 -0.73
N THR A 446 13.10 -21.22 0.10
CA THR A 446 13.61 -20.49 1.27
C THR A 446 12.74 -20.79 2.48
N PHE A 447 13.39 -20.82 3.64
CA PHE A 447 12.75 -20.88 4.94
C PHE A 447 13.40 -19.86 5.85
N GLU A 448 12.63 -18.90 6.36
CA GLU A 448 13.12 -17.79 7.16
C GLU A 448 12.31 -17.65 8.45
N GLY A 449 13.00 -17.39 9.57
CA GLY A 449 12.40 -16.86 10.79
C GLY A 449 12.73 -15.38 10.94
N PHE A 450 11.79 -14.58 11.41
CA PHE A 450 11.98 -13.15 11.62
C PHE A 450 11.38 -12.67 12.94
N TYR A 451 11.99 -11.61 13.47
CA TYR A 451 11.49 -10.84 14.60
C TYR A 451 11.74 -9.35 14.35
N LYS A 452 10.70 -8.53 14.56
CA LYS A 452 10.75 -7.06 14.54
C LYS A 452 10.29 -6.55 15.91
N GLY A 453 11.08 -5.71 16.55
CA GLY A 453 10.72 -5.03 17.78
C GLY A 453 10.57 -3.53 17.54
N TYR A 454 9.44 -2.94 17.94
CA TYR A 454 9.11 -1.54 17.70
C TYR A 454 9.20 -0.71 18.97
N LYS A 455 9.64 0.55 18.83
CA LYS A 455 9.67 1.59 19.87
C LYS A 455 9.12 2.90 19.31
N ASN A 456 8.66 3.77 20.20
CA ASN A 456 8.09 5.07 19.87
C ASN A 456 6.90 4.97 18.89
N TYR A 457 6.14 3.88 18.95
CA TYR A 457 4.97 3.71 18.08
C TYR A 457 3.84 4.63 18.54
N PRO A 458 3.09 5.28 17.60
CA PRO A 458 2.02 6.21 17.97
C PRO A 458 0.88 5.53 18.72
N VAL A 459 0.44 6.16 19.80
CA VAL A 459 -0.68 5.75 20.64
C VAL A 459 -1.68 6.88 20.72
N SER A 460 -2.96 6.60 20.47
CA SER A 460 -4.07 7.56 20.66
C SER A 460 -4.17 7.97 22.13
N VAL A 461 -4.18 9.26 22.39
CA VAL A 461 -4.44 9.79 23.74
C VAL A 461 -5.92 9.64 24.11
N LEU A 462 -6.83 9.80 23.12
CA LEU A 462 -8.28 9.71 23.35
C LEU A 462 -8.73 8.29 23.68
N ASP A 463 -8.29 7.32 22.90
CA ASP A 463 -8.73 5.93 23.01
C ASP A 463 -7.77 5.05 23.80
N GLN A 464 -6.59 5.59 24.16
CA GLN A 464 -5.55 4.94 24.96
C GLN A 464 -4.96 3.66 24.33
N ILE A 465 -5.16 3.46 23.04
CA ILE A 465 -4.69 2.29 22.27
C ILE A 465 -3.69 2.70 21.20
N SER A 466 -2.84 1.74 20.77
CA SER A 466 -1.95 1.95 19.65
C SER A 466 -2.73 2.21 18.36
N LEU A 467 -2.22 3.10 17.51
CA LEU A 467 -2.81 3.29 16.17
C LEU A 467 -2.76 2.02 15.34
N ALA A 468 -1.83 1.09 15.60
CA ALA A 468 -1.78 -0.23 14.97
C ALA A 468 -2.96 -1.15 15.36
N ASN A 469 -3.60 -0.89 16.50
CA ASN A 469 -4.77 -1.65 16.97
C ASN A 469 -6.10 -1.00 16.55
N LYS A 470 -6.08 0.29 16.15
CA LYS A 470 -7.28 1.13 16.07
C LYS A 470 -8.15 0.87 14.85
N GLY A 471 -7.64 0.24 13.80
CA GLY A 471 -8.50 -0.05 12.66
C GLY A 471 -7.78 -0.32 11.34
N ILE A 472 -8.62 -0.53 10.38
CA ILE A 472 -8.32 -1.11 9.09
C ILE A 472 -7.82 -0.07 8.09
N GLU A 473 -8.22 1.19 8.24
CA GLU A 473 -8.01 2.20 7.20
C GLU A 473 -6.59 2.73 7.15
N PHE A 474 -5.71 2.28 8.03
CA PHE A 474 -4.26 2.52 8.05
C PHE A 474 -3.84 3.97 7.85
N GLY A 475 -4.80 4.86 7.64
CA GLY A 475 -4.60 6.28 7.45
C GLY A 475 -4.80 7.01 8.77
N ALA A 476 -3.73 7.52 9.34
CA ALA A 476 -3.85 8.52 10.38
C ALA A 476 -4.22 9.84 9.71
N ILE A 477 -5.47 10.23 9.81
CA ILE A 477 -5.99 11.48 9.19
C ILE A 477 -5.58 12.75 9.95
N GLY A 478 -4.90 12.59 11.11
CA GLY A 478 -4.41 13.74 11.88
C GLY A 478 -5.49 14.52 12.62
N ASN A 479 -6.54 13.84 13.09
CA ASN A 479 -7.66 14.43 13.81
C ASN A 479 -7.66 14.17 15.32
N GLU A 480 -6.55 13.61 15.83
CA GLU A 480 -6.43 13.26 17.24
C GLU A 480 -5.02 13.50 17.81
N PRO A 481 -4.91 13.77 19.12
CA PRO A 481 -3.63 13.83 19.80
C PRO A 481 -3.05 12.42 19.97
N ILE A 482 -1.73 12.29 19.76
CA ILE A 482 -0.99 11.06 19.96
C ILE A 482 0.17 11.24 20.95
N GLN A 483 0.57 10.12 21.57
CA GLN A 483 1.85 9.96 22.26
C GLN A 483 2.71 8.96 21.48
N GLN A 484 4.03 9.17 21.48
CA GLN A 484 4.99 8.28 20.83
C GLN A 484 5.83 7.53 21.85
N ASP A 485 5.20 6.69 22.63
CA ASP A 485 5.83 5.83 23.66
C ASP A 485 5.32 4.38 23.60
N GLY A 486 4.54 4.05 22.56
CA GLY A 486 4.08 2.70 22.29
C GLY A 486 5.24 1.77 21.91
N THR A 487 5.07 0.49 22.25
CA THR A 487 5.96 -0.59 21.82
C THR A 487 5.17 -1.59 20.99
N GLY A 488 5.89 -2.39 20.22
CA GLY A 488 5.26 -3.43 19.42
C GLY A 488 6.25 -4.53 19.06
N ARG A 489 5.72 -5.62 18.54
CA ARG A 489 6.50 -6.70 17.96
C ARG A 489 5.76 -7.38 16.83
N ALA A 490 6.51 -7.83 15.83
CA ALA A 490 6.00 -8.75 14.81
C ALA A 490 7.03 -9.86 14.61
N TYR A 491 6.60 -11.12 14.61
CA TYR A 491 7.50 -12.26 14.48
C TYR A 491 6.81 -13.44 13.81
N GLY A 492 7.58 -14.30 13.21
CA GLY A 492 7.03 -15.46 12.52
C GLY A 492 8.02 -16.19 11.63
N PHE A 493 7.45 -17.02 10.76
CA PHE A 493 8.19 -17.85 9.82
C PHE A 493 7.62 -17.70 8.41
N GLU A 494 8.50 -17.80 7.42
CA GLU A 494 8.14 -17.76 6.01
C GLU A 494 8.73 -18.96 5.29
N PHE A 495 7.91 -19.60 4.45
CA PHE A 495 8.32 -20.58 3.47
C PHE A 495 8.01 -20.07 2.06
N PHE A 496 8.96 -20.21 1.16
CA PHE A 496 8.79 -19.82 -0.22
C PHE A 496 9.37 -20.89 -1.14
N ALA A 497 8.62 -21.23 -2.18
CA ALA A 497 9.04 -22.11 -3.25
C ALA A 497 8.78 -21.43 -4.59
N GLN A 498 9.79 -21.39 -5.44
CA GLN A 498 9.69 -20.81 -6.78
C GLN A 498 10.29 -21.76 -7.81
N GLN A 499 9.51 -22.02 -8.85
CA GLN A 499 9.97 -22.57 -10.10
C GLN A 499 9.87 -21.47 -11.15
N LYS A 500 11.00 -20.93 -11.60
CA LYS A 500 11.03 -19.96 -12.71
C LYS A 500 10.53 -20.63 -13.99
N LEU A 501 10.08 -19.79 -14.93
CA LEU A 501 9.57 -20.29 -16.20
C LEU A 501 10.58 -21.25 -16.87
N THR A 502 10.14 -22.46 -17.04
CA THR A 502 10.75 -23.46 -17.94
C THR A 502 10.15 -23.31 -19.34
N GLU A 503 10.24 -24.32 -20.20
CA GLU A 503 9.57 -24.26 -21.51
C GLU A 503 8.06 -24.04 -21.41
N LYS A 504 7.40 -24.64 -20.40
CA LYS A 504 5.94 -24.66 -20.30
C LYS A 504 5.38 -24.22 -18.96
N PHE A 505 6.15 -24.30 -17.87
CA PHE A 505 5.64 -24.18 -16.51
C PHE A 505 6.42 -23.16 -15.70
N PHE A 506 5.70 -22.35 -14.94
CA PHE A 506 6.24 -21.62 -13.79
C PHE A 506 5.30 -21.73 -12.59
N GLY A 507 5.84 -21.60 -11.39
CA GLY A 507 5.04 -21.64 -10.18
C GLY A 507 5.71 -20.94 -9.01
N VAL A 508 4.90 -20.34 -8.19
CA VAL A 508 5.30 -19.69 -6.93
C VAL A 508 4.34 -20.14 -5.84
N LEU A 509 4.88 -20.56 -4.71
CA LEU A 509 4.12 -20.85 -3.49
C LEU A 509 4.78 -20.10 -2.34
N SER A 510 3.99 -19.35 -1.59
CA SER A 510 4.43 -18.69 -0.34
C SER A 510 3.50 -19.05 0.81
N TYR A 511 4.09 -19.25 1.97
CA TYR A 511 3.37 -19.41 3.24
C TYR A 511 4.06 -18.58 4.31
N THR A 512 3.28 -17.80 5.05
CA THR A 512 3.77 -17.02 6.19
C THR A 512 2.87 -17.27 7.38
N LEU A 513 3.49 -17.59 8.51
CA LEU A 513 2.85 -17.62 9.82
C LEU A 513 3.45 -16.49 10.66
N TYR A 514 2.64 -15.57 11.17
CA TYR A 514 3.14 -14.44 11.94
C TYR A 514 2.16 -13.95 13.02
N TRP A 515 2.71 -13.24 13.98
CA TRP A 515 2.03 -12.50 15.03
C TRP A 515 2.45 -11.03 14.94
N SER A 516 1.53 -10.10 15.09
CA SER A 516 1.78 -8.67 15.12
C SER A 516 0.99 -8.04 16.26
N GLU A 517 1.69 -7.47 17.24
CA GLU A 517 1.11 -6.98 18.49
C GLU A 517 1.71 -5.64 18.87
N PHE A 518 0.85 -4.71 19.34
CA PHE A 518 1.27 -3.38 19.77
C PHE A 518 0.62 -2.99 21.09
N SER A 519 1.30 -2.14 21.87
CA SER A 519 0.82 -1.68 23.17
C SER A 519 0.20 -0.29 23.10
N GLY A 520 -0.89 -0.08 23.83
CA GLY A 520 -1.46 1.21 24.17
C GLY A 520 -0.79 1.86 25.37
N LEU A 521 -1.49 2.79 26.03
CA LEU A 521 -1.02 3.46 27.25
C LEU A 521 -0.90 2.47 28.43
N ASP A 522 -1.67 1.41 28.45
CA ASP A 522 -1.63 0.34 29.45
C ASP A 522 -0.36 -0.54 29.33
N LYS A 523 0.47 -0.32 28.31
CA LYS A 523 1.69 -1.09 28.00
C LYS A 523 1.45 -2.58 27.75
N LYS A 524 0.20 -3.03 27.56
CA LYS A 524 -0.12 -4.41 27.24
C LYS A 524 -0.15 -4.61 25.74
N LEU A 525 0.52 -5.65 25.26
CA LEU A 525 0.51 -6.02 23.84
C LEU A 525 -0.84 -6.61 23.47
N LYS A 526 -1.45 -6.08 22.40
CA LYS A 526 -2.72 -6.50 21.81
C LYS A 526 -2.53 -6.70 20.31
N PRO A 527 -3.29 -7.60 19.65
CA PRO A 527 -3.14 -7.83 18.21
C PRO A 527 -3.32 -6.55 17.40
N ALA A 528 -2.45 -6.33 16.40
CA ALA A 528 -2.66 -5.30 15.40
C ALA A 528 -3.89 -5.63 14.54
N SER A 529 -4.50 -4.63 13.92
CA SER A 529 -5.67 -4.82 13.04
C SER A 529 -5.39 -5.73 11.83
N TRP A 530 -4.13 -5.95 11.50
CA TRP A 530 -3.67 -6.81 10.41
C TRP A 530 -2.99 -8.11 10.87
N ASP A 531 -3.24 -8.55 12.11
CA ASP A 531 -2.71 -9.81 12.65
C ASP A 531 -3.50 -11.02 12.12
N ASN A 532 -3.40 -11.27 10.82
CA ASN A 532 -4.12 -12.36 10.15
C ASN A 532 -3.57 -13.76 10.47
N ARG A 533 -2.41 -13.88 11.07
CA ARG A 533 -1.69 -15.12 11.40
C ARG A 533 -1.16 -15.86 10.18
N HIS A 534 -2.02 -16.30 9.28
CA HIS A 534 -1.67 -17.16 8.15
C HIS A 534 -1.85 -16.41 6.84
N LEU A 535 -0.82 -16.43 6.00
CA LEU A 535 -0.88 -15.96 4.61
C LEU A 535 -0.41 -17.09 3.71
N ILE A 536 -1.22 -17.47 2.74
CA ILE A 536 -0.86 -18.42 1.69
C ILE A 536 -1.12 -17.75 0.35
N SER A 537 -0.17 -17.83 -0.53
CA SER A 537 -0.35 -17.43 -1.94
C SER A 537 0.31 -18.45 -2.83
N THR A 538 -0.39 -18.87 -3.87
CA THR A 538 0.19 -19.67 -4.94
C THR A 538 -0.23 -19.13 -6.29
N THR A 539 0.71 -19.09 -7.21
CA THR A 539 0.48 -18.72 -8.62
C THR A 539 1.16 -19.73 -9.51
N VAL A 540 0.42 -20.26 -10.45
CA VAL A 540 0.92 -21.26 -11.40
C VAL A 540 0.54 -20.80 -12.81
N GLY A 541 1.49 -20.89 -13.74
CA GLY A 541 1.25 -20.64 -15.15
C GLY A 541 1.72 -21.81 -16.01
N TYR A 542 0.94 -22.13 -17.03
CA TYR A 542 1.24 -23.20 -17.95
C TYR A 542 1.00 -22.80 -19.42
N LYS A 543 2.03 -22.95 -20.25
CA LYS A 543 1.98 -22.71 -21.69
C LYS A 543 1.46 -23.94 -22.41
N LEU A 544 0.29 -23.82 -23.00
CA LEU A 544 -0.37 -24.85 -23.77
C LEU A 544 0.03 -24.77 -25.26
N PRO A 545 -0.20 -25.83 -26.06
CA PRO A 545 0.03 -25.78 -27.51
C PRO A 545 -0.76 -24.65 -28.20
N LYS A 546 -0.27 -24.24 -29.38
CA LYS A 546 -0.91 -23.18 -30.20
C LYS A 546 -1.04 -21.81 -29.53
N ASN A 547 -0.03 -21.43 -28.70
CA ASN A 547 0.05 -20.15 -28.02
C ASN A 547 -1.13 -19.84 -27.08
N TRP A 548 -1.67 -20.86 -26.42
CA TRP A 548 -2.53 -20.70 -25.27
C TRP A 548 -1.69 -20.63 -24.00
N GLU A 549 -2.11 -19.84 -23.03
CA GLU A 549 -1.48 -19.76 -21.72
C GLU A 549 -2.57 -19.75 -20.65
N LEU A 550 -2.43 -20.65 -19.66
CA LEU A 550 -3.34 -20.77 -18.53
C LEU A 550 -2.60 -20.37 -17.27
N GLY A 551 -3.18 -19.46 -16.52
CA GLY A 551 -2.73 -19.06 -15.19
C GLY A 551 -3.79 -19.34 -14.14
N VAL A 552 -3.36 -19.80 -12.97
CA VAL A 552 -4.21 -20.00 -11.79
C VAL A 552 -3.52 -19.38 -10.58
N LYS A 553 -4.26 -18.64 -9.77
CA LYS A 553 -3.79 -18.06 -8.53
C LYS A 553 -4.77 -18.37 -7.41
N PHE A 554 -4.24 -18.69 -6.25
CA PHE A 554 -5.00 -18.88 -5.03
C PHE A 554 -4.38 -18.07 -3.91
N ARG A 555 -5.22 -17.42 -3.10
CA ARG A 555 -4.80 -16.70 -1.89
C ARG A 555 -5.67 -17.08 -0.72
N TYR A 556 -5.03 -17.17 0.43
CA TYR A 556 -5.68 -17.35 1.73
C TYR A 556 -5.05 -16.40 2.74
N GLN A 557 -5.90 -15.72 3.51
CA GLN A 557 -5.48 -14.94 4.66
C GLN A 557 -6.32 -15.37 5.86
N GLY A 558 -5.67 -15.66 6.95
CA GLY A 558 -6.35 -16.02 8.20
C GLY A 558 -7.22 -14.86 8.69
N ALA A 559 -8.05 -15.18 9.66
CA ALA A 559 -9.04 -14.29 10.24
C ALA A 559 -8.39 -13.01 10.83
N ALA A 560 -8.70 -11.84 10.28
CA ALA A 560 -8.26 -10.56 10.82
C ALA A 560 -8.96 -10.26 12.15
N PRO A 561 -8.28 -9.68 13.14
CA PRO A 561 -8.91 -9.28 14.39
C PRO A 561 -9.74 -8.00 14.22
N TYR A 562 -10.77 -7.83 15.05
CA TYR A 562 -11.52 -6.58 15.13
C TYR A 562 -12.03 -6.33 16.56
N THR A 563 -12.32 -5.07 16.85
CA THR A 563 -12.84 -4.60 18.12
C THR A 563 -14.36 -4.67 18.11
N PRO A 564 -15.02 -5.29 19.10
CA PRO A 564 -16.47 -5.29 19.21
C PRO A 564 -17.00 -3.88 19.52
N TYR A 565 -18.30 -3.70 19.28
CA TYR A 565 -19.01 -2.50 19.73
C TYR A 565 -19.47 -2.65 21.18
N ASN A 566 -19.40 -1.55 21.95
CA ASN A 566 -20.16 -1.40 23.16
C ASN A 566 -21.63 -1.18 22.77
N MET A 567 -22.44 -2.23 22.87
CA MET A 567 -23.82 -2.24 22.34
C MET A 567 -24.74 -1.22 23.00
N GLU A 568 -24.57 -0.96 24.31
CA GLU A 568 -25.35 0.02 25.03
C GLU A 568 -24.99 1.46 24.65
N GLN A 569 -23.69 1.80 24.68
CA GLN A 569 -23.22 3.09 24.25
C GLN A 569 -23.50 3.36 22.78
N SER A 570 -23.39 2.34 21.94
CA SER A 570 -23.75 2.44 20.52
C SER A 570 -25.23 2.77 20.35
N ARG A 571 -26.12 2.07 21.07
CA ARG A 571 -27.57 2.32 21.01
C ARG A 571 -27.93 3.75 21.43
N LEU A 572 -27.34 4.23 22.53
CA LEU A 572 -27.59 5.56 23.06
C LEU A 572 -27.12 6.68 22.15
N ASN A 573 -26.03 6.47 21.40
CA ASN A 573 -25.33 7.52 20.68
C ASN A 573 -25.47 7.42 19.16
N PHE A 574 -26.00 6.32 18.60
CA PHE A 574 -25.99 6.06 17.16
C PHE A 574 -26.65 7.17 16.34
N LEU A 575 -27.84 7.64 16.74
CA LEU A 575 -28.53 8.71 15.99
C LEU A 575 -27.79 10.05 16.04
N THR A 576 -26.95 10.23 17.04
CA THR A 576 -26.13 11.46 17.20
C THR A 576 -24.81 11.36 16.47
N LEU A 577 -24.15 10.20 16.54
CA LEU A 577 -22.79 9.98 15.96
C LEU A 577 -22.84 9.46 14.51
N GLY A 578 -23.94 8.84 14.09
CA GLY A 578 -24.04 8.14 12.82
C GLY A 578 -23.26 6.83 12.77
N SER A 579 -22.67 6.41 13.89
CA SER A 579 -21.83 5.19 13.99
C SER A 579 -21.96 4.55 15.37
N GLY A 580 -21.57 3.28 15.47
CA GLY A 580 -21.40 2.61 16.75
C GLY A 580 -20.21 3.12 17.55
N VAL A 581 -20.18 2.80 18.84
CA VAL A 581 -19.08 3.10 19.76
C VAL A 581 -18.31 1.80 20.01
N PHE A 582 -17.02 1.78 19.69
CA PHE A 582 -16.18 0.61 19.94
C PHE A 582 -15.92 0.38 21.43
N ASP A 583 -15.83 -0.87 21.83
CA ASP A 583 -15.40 -1.29 23.16
C ASP A 583 -13.87 -1.50 23.18
N TYR A 584 -13.14 -0.42 23.48
CA TYR A 584 -11.67 -0.47 23.50
C TYR A 584 -11.08 -1.21 24.71
N ASP A 585 -11.90 -1.64 25.68
CA ASP A 585 -11.47 -2.60 26.70
C ASP A 585 -11.26 -4.00 26.07
N GLN A 586 -11.97 -4.29 24.97
CA GLN A 586 -11.89 -5.52 24.20
C GLN A 586 -11.24 -5.32 22.81
N VAL A 587 -10.22 -4.48 22.73
CA VAL A 587 -9.57 -4.17 21.46
C VAL A 587 -9.06 -5.44 20.76
N ASN A 588 -9.52 -5.65 19.51
CA ASN A 588 -9.08 -6.73 18.62
C ASN A 588 -9.21 -8.16 19.22
N THR A 589 -10.19 -8.38 20.11
CA THR A 589 -10.46 -9.69 20.74
C THR A 589 -11.27 -10.62 19.84
N LEU A 590 -12.08 -10.08 18.94
CA LEU A 590 -12.86 -10.86 17.98
C LEU A 590 -12.09 -11.05 16.67
N ARG A 591 -12.51 -12.06 15.89
CA ARG A 591 -11.91 -12.34 14.58
C ARG A 591 -12.97 -12.50 13.50
N LEU A 592 -12.69 -11.96 12.33
CA LEU A 592 -13.49 -12.11 11.13
C LEU A 592 -13.37 -13.54 10.58
N LYS A 593 -14.15 -13.85 9.55
CA LYS A 593 -13.94 -15.08 8.76
C LYS A 593 -12.63 -14.95 7.98
N ALA A 594 -11.93 -16.06 7.78
CA ALA A 594 -10.75 -16.08 6.93
C ALA A 594 -11.12 -15.72 5.48
N PHE A 595 -10.23 -14.98 4.84
CA PHE A 595 -10.36 -14.64 3.42
C PHE A 595 -9.69 -15.70 2.55
N HIS A 596 -10.34 -16.07 1.46
CA HIS A 596 -9.71 -16.83 0.39
C HIS A 596 -10.29 -16.46 -0.97
N SER A 597 -9.49 -16.52 -2.02
CA SER A 597 -9.88 -16.21 -3.38
C SER A 597 -9.08 -17.03 -4.36
N GLY A 598 -9.73 -17.47 -5.43
CA GLY A 598 -9.09 -18.11 -6.57
C GLY A 598 -9.33 -17.31 -7.84
N ASP A 599 -8.28 -17.09 -8.61
CA ASP A 599 -8.31 -16.35 -9.85
C ASP A 599 -7.81 -17.26 -10.98
N ILE A 600 -8.41 -17.13 -12.16
CA ILE A 600 -8.03 -17.90 -13.34
C ILE A 600 -7.94 -16.98 -14.55
N ARG A 601 -6.88 -17.16 -15.34
CA ARG A 601 -6.64 -16.39 -16.56
C ARG A 601 -6.29 -17.32 -17.72
N LEU A 602 -6.88 -17.06 -18.87
CA LEU A 602 -6.63 -17.77 -20.11
C LEU A 602 -6.28 -16.75 -21.19
N ASP A 603 -5.12 -16.86 -21.77
CA ASP A 603 -4.64 -16.02 -22.86
C ASP A 603 -4.52 -16.84 -24.15
N LYS A 604 -4.84 -16.21 -25.28
CA LYS A 604 -4.63 -16.73 -26.62
C LYS A 604 -3.92 -15.71 -27.49
N LYS A 605 -2.74 -16.06 -28.01
CA LYS A 605 -1.89 -15.19 -28.82
C LYS A 605 -1.87 -15.62 -30.28
N TRP A 606 -2.00 -14.63 -31.18
CA TRP A 606 -1.78 -14.80 -32.61
C TRP A 606 -0.62 -13.89 -33.03
N ASN A 607 0.47 -14.52 -33.50
CA ASN A 607 1.67 -13.81 -33.91
C ASN A 607 1.67 -13.62 -35.43
N TYR A 608 1.64 -12.37 -35.88
CA TYR A 608 1.78 -11.96 -37.27
C TYR A 608 3.17 -11.36 -37.50
N LYS A 609 3.51 -11.08 -38.77
CA LYS A 609 4.87 -10.55 -39.11
C LYS A 609 5.26 -9.28 -38.37
N LYS A 610 4.31 -8.37 -38.08
CA LYS A 610 4.58 -7.07 -37.46
C LYS A 610 3.75 -6.79 -36.19
N THR A 611 2.77 -7.63 -35.91
CA THR A 611 1.84 -7.44 -34.80
C THR A 611 1.57 -8.76 -34.09
N THR A 612 1.35 -8.67 -32.79
CA THR A 612 0.80 -9.76 -31.97
C THR A 612 -0.56 -9.30 -31.47
N PHE A 613 -1.56 -10.15 -31.65
CA PHE A 613 -2.87 -9.97 -31.05
C PHE A 613 -3.03 -10.96 -29.91
N ASP A 614 -3.37 -10.47 -28.72
CA ASP A 614 -3.59 -11.26 -27.52
C ASP A 614 -5.03 -11.04 -27.03
N PHE A 615 -5.79 -12.11 -26.94
CA PHE A 615 -7.12 -12.14 -26.34
C PHE A 615 -7.00 -12.84 -25.00
N TYR A 616 -7.56 -12.26 -23.95
CA TYR A 616 -7.56 -12.89 -22.64
C TYR A 616 -8.93 -12.81 -21.96
N ILE A 617 -9.17 -13.84 -21.13
CA ILE A 617 -10.25 -13.89 -20.15
C ILE A 617 -9.58 -14.02 -18.79
N ASP A 618 -9.86 -13.09 -17.89
CA ASP A 618 -9.36 -13.07 -16.52
C ASP A 618 -10.55 -13.04 -15.56
N ILE A 619 -10.65 -14.06 -14.71
CA ILE A 619 -11.77 -14.23 -13.79
C ILE A 619 -11.24 -14.17 -12.38
N GLN A 620 -11.53 -13.06 -11.69
CA GLN A 620 -11.22 -12.92 -10.28
C GLN A 620 -12.30 -13.58 -9.43
N ASN A 621 -11.84 -14.24 -8.35
CA ASN A 621 -12.72 -14.95 -7.42
C ASN A 621 -13.70 -15.90 -8.13
N PHE A 622 -13.18 -16.80 -8.97
CA PHE A 622 -13.98 -17.63 -9.90
C PHE A 622 -15.01 -18.53 -9.21
N TYR A 623 -14.87 -18.81 -7.92
CA TYR A 623 -15.85 -19.58 -7.13
C TYR A 623 -16.66 -18.70 -6.16
N ALA A 624 -16.66 -17.37 -6.33
CA ALA A 624 -17.45 -16.40 -5.59
C ALA A 624 -17.36 -16.54 -4.06
N SER A 625 -16.14 -16.77 -3.54
CA SER A 625 -15.90 -16.78 -2.10
C SER A 625 -16.27 -15.45 -1.49
N LYS A 626 -17.02 -15.47 -0.40
CA LYS A 626 -17.41 -14.25 0.32
C LYS A 626 -16.40 -13.94 1.42
N SER A 627 -15.84 -12.74 1.38
CA SER A 627 -15.06 -12.17 2.47
C SER A 627 -15.92 -11.26 3.33
N THR A 628 -15.71 -11.29 4.65
CA THR A 628 -16.45 -10.43 5.58
C THR A 628 -15.53 -9.31 6.07
N GLY A 629 -15.94 -8.05 5.91
CA GLY A 629 -15.39 -6.92 6.62
C GLY A 629 -15.87 -6.86 8.08
N SER A 630 -15.33 -5.93 8.86
CA SER A 630 -15.82 -5.67 10.21
C SER A 630 -17.30 -5.28 10.16
N PRO A 631 -18.15 -5.88 10.98
CA PRO A 631 -19.57 -5.55 10.99
C PRO A 631 -19.76 -4.06 11.35
N GLN A 632 -20.78 -3.44 10.75
CA GLN A 632 -21.11 -2.04 11.01
C GLN A 632 -22.34 -1.96 11.91
N TYR A 633 -22.26 -1.16 12.96
CA TYR A 633 -23.39 -0.94 13.85
C TYR A 633 -24.42 0.00 13.20
N THR A 634 -25.68 -0.40 13.21
CA THR A 634 -26.83 0.38 12.76
C THR A 634 -28.08 -0.04 13.53
N PHE A 635 -29.23 0.56 13.22
CA PHE A 635 -30.54 0.08 13.65
C PHE A 635 -31.21 -0.69 12.50
N LYS A 636 -32.00 -1.71 12.89
CA LYS A 636 -32.79 -2.47 11.92
C LYS A 636 -33.75 -1.54 11.18
N ARG A 637 -33.85 -1.73 9.87
CA ARG A 637 -34.76 -0.93 9.01
C ARG A 637 -36.03 -1.70 8.66
N THR A 638 -37.03 -1.00 8.17
CA THR A 638 -38.22 -1.55 7.52
C THR A 638 -37.85 -2.26 6.23
N ASP A 639 -38.72 -3.15 5.73
CA ASP A 639 -38.44 -3.94 4.51
C ASP A 639 -38.22 -3.02 3.26
N ASP A 640 -38.87 -1.85 3.25
CA ASP A 640 -38.66 -0.82 2.23
C ASP A 640 -37.42 0.06 2.44
N ASN A 641 -36.65 -0.19 3.50
CA ASN A 641 -35.45 0.54 3.92
C ASN A 641 -35.64 2.07 4.14
N THR A 642 -36.89 2.55 4.26
CA THR A 642 -37.15 4.01 4.37
C THR A 642 -36.98 4.53 5.77
N ARG A 643 -37.13 3.71 6.83
CA ARG A 643 -37.06 4.13 8.23
C ARG A 643 -36.47 3.03 9.14
N PHE A 644 -36.03 3.44 10.33
CA PHE A 644 -35.65 2.48 11.36
C PHE A 644 -36.86 1.85 12.03
N LEU A 645 -36.78 0.54 12.32
CA LEU A 645 -37.77 -0.19 13.10
C LEU A 645 -37.60 0.13 14.57
N SER A 646 -38.73 0.16 15.30
CA SER A 646 -38.77 0.32 16.74
C SER A 646 -39.55 -0.84 17.41
N THR A 647 -39.26 -1.06 18.69
CA THR A 647 -39.92 -2.11 19.52
C THR A 647 -41.38 -1.81 19.83
N ASN A 648 -41.83 -0.58 19.65
CA ASN A 648 -43.19 -0.11 20.01
C ASN A 648 -43.95 0.52 18.84
N GLY A 649 -43.45 0.41 17.61
CA GLY A 649 -44.10 0.96 16.41
C GLY A 649 -44.07 2.49 16.28
N LYS A 650 -43.54 3.22 17.27
CA LYS A 650 -43.37 4.70 17.24
C LYS A 650 -42.03 5.04 16.58
N PRO A 651 -41.83 6.28 16.10
CA PRO A 651 -40.53 6.74 15.62
C PRO A 651 -39.42 6.46 16.65
N VAL A 652 -38.22 6.11 16.17
CA VAL A 652 -37.07 5.84 17.03
C VAL A 652 -36.73 7.11 17.82
N GLN A 653 -36.62 6.96 19.15
CA GLN A 653 -36.25 8.05 20.04
C GLN A 653 -34.79 8.44 19.87
N THR A 654 -34.43 9.68 20.15
CA THR A 654 -33.08 10.24 19.99
C THR A 654 -32.01 9.48 20.75
N ASN A 655 -32.36 8.88 21.92
CA ASN A 655 -31.47 8.05 22.72
C ASN A 655 -31.50 6.56 22.31
N GLY A 656 -32.18 6.21 21.21
CA GLY A 656 -32.28 4.85 20.72
C GLY A 656 -33.01 3.87 21.66
N SER A 657 -33.74 4.34 22.69
CA SER A 657 -34.32 3.44 23.72
C SER A 657 -35.33 2.44 23.18
N ASN A 658 -36.05 2.77 22.11
CA ASN A 658 -36.97 1.88 21.41
C ASN A 658 -36.44 1.35 20.06
N ALA A 659 -35.17 1.63 19.73
CA ALA A 659 -34.55 1.11 18.52
C ALA A 659 -34.20 -0.39 18.65
N ILE A 660 -34.09 -1.07 17.53
CA ILE A 660 -33.61 -2.44 17.44
C ILE A 660 -32.17 -2.41 16.90
N PRO A 661 -31.14 -2.65 17.74
CA PRO A 661 -29.75 -2.72 17.30
C PRO A 661 -29.56 -3.80 16.25
N TYR A 662 -28.73 -3.50 15.25
CA TYR A 662 -28.39 -4.43 14.18
C TYR A 662 -26.92 -4.28 13.80
N LEU A 663 -26.23 -5.40 13.67
CA LEU A 663 -24.89 -5.44 13.12
C LEU A 663 -24.97 -5.83 11.65
N LEU A 664 -24.72 -4.87 10.79
CA LEU A 664 -24.69 -5.05 9.35
C LEU A 664 -23.44 -5.82 8.97
N GLU A 665 -23.57 -7.03 8.47
CA GLU A 665 -22.44 -7.80 7.93
C GLU A 665 -22.07 -7.26 6.56
N ASN A 666 -20.86 -6.74 6.45
CA ASN A 666 -20.30 -6.30 5.16
C ASN A 666 -19.63 -7.53 4.51
N ALA A 667 -20.40 -8.32 3.78
CA ALA A 667 -19.90 -9.48 3.07
C ALA A 667 -19.71 -9.15 1.58
N GLU A 668 -18.49 -9.12 1.12
CA GLU A 668 -18.11 -8.93 -0.28
C GLU A 668 -17.63 -10.26 -0.88
N GLY A 669 -18.01 -10.56 -2.10
CA GLY A 669 -17.66 -11.85 -2.71
C GLY A 669 -18.13 -11.93 -4.16
N THR A 670 -17.84 -10.89 -4.93
CA THR A 670 -18.29 -10.82 -6.32
C THR A 670 -17.32 -11.56 -7.23
N PHE A 671 -17.84 -12.42 -8.06
CA PHE A 671 -17.21 -12.94 -9.26
C PHE A 671 -17.02 -11.81 -10.27
N ILE A 672 -15.78 -11.52 -10.68
CA ILE A 672 -15.48 -10.42 -11.61
C ILE A 672 -14.81 -10.99 -12.86
N PRO A 673 -15.58 -11.24 -13.94
CA PRO A 673 -15.01 -11.62 -15.23
C PRO A 673 -14.52 -10.36 -15.97
N THR A 674 -13.32 -10.43 -16.50
CA THR A 674 -12.75 -9.41 -17.38
C THR A 674 -12.34 -10.04 -18.69
N ILE A 675 -12.79 -9.49 -19.80
CA ILE A 675 -12.36 -9.86 -21.14
C ILE A 675 -11.54 -8.70 -21.68
N GLY A 676 -10.43 -8.99 -22.35
CA GLY A 676 -9.60 -7.96 -22.93
C GLY A 676 -8.83 -8.38 -24.16
N PHE A 677 -8.36 -7.36 -24.87
CA PHE A 677 -7.58 -7.50 -26.09
C PHE A 677 -6.32 -6.64 -25.97
N ILE A 678 -5.20 -7.18 -26.41
CA ILE A 678 -3.93 -6.46 -26.51
C ILE A 678 -3.43 -6.60 -27.94
N ILE A 679 -3.09 -5.48 -28.56
CA ILE A 679 -2.44 -5.43 -29.86
C ILE A 679 -1.03 -4.89 -29.63
N GLU A 680 -0.04 -5.70 -29.92
CA GLU A 680 1.38 -5.30 -29.87
C GLU A 680 1.92 -5.09 -31.31
N PHE A 681 2.71 -4.02 -31.55
CA PHE A 681 3.22 -3.66 -32.88
C PHE A 681 4.64 -3.12 -32.86
#